data_a24cb89c9427630842cf01ff6f3d9e4f
#
_entry.id   a24cb89c9427630842cf01ff6f3d9e4f
#
_cell.length_a   1.000
_cell.length_b   1.000
_cell.length_c   1.000
_cell.angle_alpha   90.00
_cell.angle_beta   90.00
_cell.angle_gamma   90.00
#
_symmetry.space_group_name_H-M   'P 1'
#
loop_
_entity.id
_entity.type
_entity.pdbx_description
1 polymer ?
#
loop_
_entity_poly.entity_id
_entity_poly.type
_entity_poly.pdbx_seq_one_letter_code
_entity_poly.pdbx_strand_id
1 'polypeptide(L)'
;MLELKNIKKTYRVGETETKALDDISVSFREKEFVAILGTSGSGKTTCLNIIGGLDRYDSGELIIKGKKTSDFSDRDWDAYRNNSIGFIFQSYNLIPHLSIVANVELGMTLSGVSKAEKHRRALEVLEQVGLKDHLHKKPNQLSGGQMQRVAIARALANDPEILLCDEPTGALDTTTSVQIMDLIRDVAKDKLVIMVTHNPELAKQYADRIVEFSDGKIISDSHPHQERPKEDQFKLKKTSMSFPTALGLSFNNIRTKKGRTFLTAFASSIGIIGIALILSLSTGFQKQIDEYQANALSEFPIMISQTVTQITEEDVKEMQGSFDKNNEALFPDSQEIYLYDPEKNNTTHYNRFTPDFVKYVESIDPANCSSIGYFRMVNMNLVRQVDGKCVPVSFSSGISAGTQSTSLTSMSSAGLSSYPINLDENSQSFLEKNYDLLAGSYPEKETDLVLLVDNQNRLDQTILENLGFDVKDVEKMSFDEIIGTQMRLISNDQYYAKTEYGTFVPGTDYDAMYKAADSLTLTITGIIRIDPDNDLALLGSGIIYSDKLSKLVIDRALDSEVVRAQKDSTTSVFTMEELDETSRQMTIASLGGDETPYMLMLYPKDFDSKDAITEYLDAWNTGKSEEDTIIYTDLAASISSMTKGIMNAITMVLIAFAGISLVVSLIMICIITYTSVLERTKEIGVLRALGARKKDITRVFDAETCILGVFSGTLGVVIAWLGTFPINSIIENMTDLQNVATLQIGHAVLLVAVSTILTMLGGHIPAKMASRKDAVVALRTE
;
A
#
# COMPACT_ATOMS: atom_id res chain seq x y z
N MET A 1 27.30 28.08 51.98
CA MET A 1 26.45 27.32 51.04
C MET A 1 26.76 27.63 49.58
N LEU A 2 26.80 28.88 49.17
CA LEU A 2 27.01 29.32 47.78
C LEU A 2 28.11 30.36 47.73
N GLU A 3 29.06 30.26 46.77
CA GLU A 3 30.20 31.18 46.63
C GLU A 3 30.44 31.53 45.17
N LEU A 4 30.50 32.81 44.85
CA LEU A 4 30.93 33.35 43.56
C LEU A 4 32.34 33.89 43.70
N LYS A 5 33.24 33.52 42.80
CA LYS A 5 34.65 33.97 42.75
C LYS A 5 34.97 34.55 41.42
N ASN A 6 35.26 35.85 41.37
CA ASN A 6 35.71 36.58 40.17
C ASN A 6 34.82 36.35 38.94
N ILE A 7 33.50 36.31 39.17
CA ILE A 7 32.52 36.06 38.09
C ILE A 7 32.45 37.25 37.15
N LYS A 8 32.63 36.97 35.85
CA LYS A 8 32.44 37.93 34.73
C LYS A 8 31.42 37.45 33.73
N LYS A 9 30.61 38.39 33.26
CA LYS A 9 29.60 38.12 32.23
C LYS A 9 29.47 39.33 31.28
N THR A 10 29.59 39.07 30.01
CA THR A 10 29.48 40.08 28.95
C THR A 10 28.40 39.61 27.95
N TYR A 11 27.52 40.51 27.55
CA TYR A 11 26.55 40.28 26.49
C TYR A 11 27.01 41.04 25.20
N ARG A 12 26.93 40.39 24.08
CA ARG A 12 27.21 40.99 22.75
C ARG A 12 25.89 41.06 21.98
N VAL A 13 25.53 42.25 21.54
CA VAL A 13 24.40 42.55 20.68
C VAL A 13 24.89 43.31 19.45
N GLY A 14 25.06 42.66 18.35
CA GLY A 14 25.74 43.23 17.14
C GLY A 14 27.18 43.57 17.48
N GLU A 15 27.56 44.81 17.27
CA GLU A 15 28.93 45.35 17.58
C GLU A 15 29.06 45.88 19.03
N THR A 16 27.97 45.96 19.77
CA THR A 16 27.95 46.49 21.12
C THR A 16 28.23 45.41 22.13
N GLU A 17 29.22 45.62 23.01
CA GLU A 17 29.59 44.75 24.10
C GLU A 17 29.21 45.41 25.44
N THR A 18 28.35 44.74 26.22
CA THR A 18 27.91 45.22 27.54
C THR A 18 28.41 44.28 28.63
N LYS A 19 29.27 44.75 29.50
CA LYS A 19 29.74 44.01 30.68
C LYS A 19 28.65 44.03 31.72
N ALA A 20 27.91 42.93 31.89
CA ALA A 20 26.81 42.81 32.86
C ALA A 20 27.34 42.52 34.27
N LEU A 21 28.42 41.74 34.38
CA LEU A 21 29.14 41.48 35.61
C LEU A 21 30.64 41.62 35.37
N ASP A 22 31.32 42.36 36.25
CA ASP A 22 32.77 42.63 36.16
C ASP A 22 33.42 42.31 37.53
N ASP A 23 33.95 41.08 37.65
CA ASP A 23 34.72 40.61 38.79
C ASP A 23 33.94 40.51 40.13
N ILE A 24 32.75 39.87 40.09
CA ILE A 24 31.88 39.66 41.23
C ILE A 24 32.38 38.51 42.10
N SER A 25 32.60 38.84 43.41
CA SER A 25 32.94 37.86 44.44
C SER A 25 32.05 38.05 45.65
N VAL A 26 31.25 37.04 46.03
CA VAL A 26 30.33 37.05 47.16
C VAL A 26 30.04 35.63 47.66
N SER A 27 29.95 35.44 48.98
CA SER A 27 29.59 34.17 49.60
C SER A 27 28.29 34.30 50.40
N PHE A 28 27.42 33.27 50.34
CA PHE A 28 26.13 33.24 51.02
C PHE A 28 26.09 32.13 52.09
N ARG A 29 25.41 32.41 53.21
CA ARG A 29 25.16 31.43 54.31
C ARG A 29 24.04 30.47 53.93
N GLU A 30 23.88 29.40 54.69
CA GLU A 30 22.83 28.41 54.44
C GLU A 30 21.42 28.93 54.75
N LYS A 31 21.30 29.81 55.72
CA LYS A 31 20.04 30.39 56.15
C LYS A 31 20.26 31.87 56.34
N GLU A 32 19.88 32.66 55.37
CA GLU A 32 19.86 34.12 55.42
C GLU A 32 18.93 34.71 54.35
N PHE A 33 18.40 35.87 54.62
CA PHE A 33 17.65 36.66 53.65
C PHE A 33 18.56 37.78 53.12
N VAL A 34 19.04 37.66 51.89
CA VAL A 34 19.94 38.63 51.27
C VAL A 34 19.19 39.45 50.23
N ALA A 35 19.25 40.76 50.31
CA ALA A 35 18.79 41.64 49.23
C ALA A 35 19.97 42.14 48.40
N ILE A 36 19.91 41.90 47.08
CA ILE A 36 20.79 42.52 46.08
C ILE A 36 20.11 43.81 45.60
N LEU A 37 20.64 44.94 46.00
CA LEU A 37 20.08 46.26 45.74
C LEU A 37 20.89 46.99 44.63
N GLY A 38 20.27 47.79 43.81
CA GLY A 38 20.94 48.61 42.78
C GLY A 38 19.98 49.14 41.74
N THR A 39 20.46 50.05 40.91
CA THR A 39 19.67 50.65 39.81
C THR A 39 19.33 49.63 38.70
N SER A 40 18.36 49.95 37.85
CA SER A 40 18.09 49.12 36.65
C SER A 40 19.33 49.07 35.78
N GLY A 41 19.65 47.86 35.24
CA GLY A 41 20.84 47.64 34.40
C GLY A 41 22.16 47.39 35.18
N SER A 42 22.19 47.43 36.52
CA SER A 42 23.40 47.22 37.30
C SER A 42 23.91 45.77 37.39
N GLY A 43 23.29 44.79 36.67
CA GLY A 43 23.73 43.40 36.63
C GLY A 43 23.05 42.45 37.61
N LYS A 44 22.10 42.91 38.46
CA LYS A 44 21.43 42.12 39.51
C LYS A 44 20.74 40.85 39.02
N THR A 45 19.84 40.99 38.05
CA THR A 45 19.11 39.86 37.42
C THR A 45 20.09 38.90 36.73
N THR A 46 21.18 39.42 36.11
CA THR A 46 22.22 38.57 35.51
C THR A 46 22.92 37.73 36.58
N CYS A 47 23.28 38.35 37.75
CA CYS A 47 23.85 37.61 38.86
C CYS A 47 22.89 36.53 39.38
N LEU A 48 21.60 36.86 39.58
CA LEU A 48 20.57 35.90 39.99
C LEU A 48 20.42 34.74 39.02
N ASN A 49 20.42 35.01 37.69
CA ASN A 49 20.33 34.01 36.65
C ASN A 49 21.55 33.06 36.60
N ILE A 50 22.75 33.59 36.88
CA ILE A 50 23.97 32.78 36.99
C ILE A 50 23.88 31.87 38.25
N ILE A 51 23.51 32.42 39.40
CA ILE A 51 23.28 31.63 40.62
C ILE A 51 22.25 30.53 40.38
N GLY A 52 21.15 30.84 39.72
CA GLY A 52 20.10 29.90 39.39
C GLY A 52 20.44 28.91 38.24
N GLY A 53 21.60 29.06 37.61
CA GLY A 53 22.02 28.22 36.46
C GLY A 53 21.16 28.42 35.24
N LEU A 54 20.45 29.54 35.11
CA LEU A 54 19.69 29.90 33.90
C LEU A 54 20.62 30.49 32.84
N ASP A 55 21.67 31.20 33.24
CA ASP A 55 22.72 31.70 32.36
C ASP A 55 24.09 31.17 32.77
N ARG A 56 25.07 31.26 31.90
CA ARG A 56 26.45 30.85 32.13
C ARG A 56 27.34 32.07 32.28
N TYR A 57 28.27 32.03 33.20
CA TYR A 57 29.32 33.04 33.33
C TYR A 57 30.42 32.81 32.31
N ASP A 58 31.15 33.85 31.93
CA ASP A 58 32.22 33.79 30.94
C ASP A 58 33.56 33.40 31.57
N SER A 59 33.82 33.89 32.78
CA SER A 59 34.99 33.52 33.59
C SER A 59 34.71 33.64 35.10
N GLY A 60 35.60 33.10 35.92
CA GLY A 60 35.42 32.97 37.35
C GLY A 60 34.93 31.59 37.76
N GLU A 61 34.44 31.44 38.97
CA GLU A 61 33.98 30.16 39.51
C GLU A 61 32.77 30.33 40.44
N LEU A 62 31.73 29.57 40.21
CA LEU A 62 30.58 29.41 41.09
C LEU A 62 30.71 28.08 41.82
N ILE A 63 30.68 28.13 43.16
CA ILE A 63 30.82 26.95 44.02
C ILE A 63 29.50 26.77 44.80
N ILE A 64 28.93 25.56 44.75
CA ILE A 64 27.66 25.20 45.39
C ILE A 64 27.94 24.05 46.36
N LYS A 65 27.80 24.27 47.65
CA LYS A 65 28.11 23.30 48.72
C LYS A 65 29.49 22.63 48.54
N GLY A 66 30.49 23.43 48.24
CA GLY A 66 31.88 22.95 48.02
C GLY A 66 32.17 22.36 46.66
N LYS A 67 31.18 22.13 45.79
CA LYS A 67 31.37 21.59 44.42
C LYS A 67 31.45 22.71 43.41
N LYS A 68 32.46 22.69 42.55
CA LYS A 68 32.64 23.65 41.46
C LYS A 68 31.64 23.41 40.36
N THR A 69 31.00 24.45 39.85
CA THR A 69 30.03 24.33 38.77
C THR A 69 30.68 24.20 37.38
N SER A 70 32.01 24.45 37.25
CA SER A 70 32.80 24.08 36.08
C SER A 70 32.72 22.56 35.75
N ASP A 71 32.53 21.73 36.79
CA ASP A 71 32.42 20.27 36.68
C ASP A 71 30.98 19.80 36.41
N PHE A 72 29.99 20.69 36.33
CA PHE A 72 28.59 20.37 36.14
C PHE A 72 28.32 20.09 34.66
N SER A 73 27.77 18.90 34.35
CA SER A 73 27.14 18.64 33.08
C SER A 73 25.80 19.37 32.95
N ASP A 74 25.26 19.45 31.73
CA ASP A 74 23.90 19.99 31.51
C ASP A 74 22.84 19.31 32.40
N ARG A 75 23.01 18.02 32.69
CA ARG A 75 22.11 17.24 33.56
C ARG A 75 22.22 17.65 35.01
N ASP A 76 23.41 18.00 35.50
CA ASP A 76 23.63 18.46 36.85
C ASP A 76 22.98 19.86 37.05
N TRP A 77 23.10 20.71 36.04
CA TRP A 77 22.40 22.00 36.05
C TRP A 77 20.88 21.86 36.02
N ASP A 78 20.33 20.93 35.17
CA ASP A 78 18.90 20.66 35.16
C ASP A 78 18.41 20.14 36.52
N ALA A 79 19.17 19.24 37.15
CA ALA A 79 18.86 18.69 38.47
C ALA A 79 18.97 19.76 39.58
N TYR A 80 19.97 20.63 39.51
CA TYR A 80 20.14 21.77 40.46
C TYR A 80 18.94 22.72 40.39
N ARG A 81 18.53 23.15 39.18
CA ARG A 81 17.36 24.01 39.01
C ARG A 81 16.07 23.37 39.51
N ASN A 82 15.92 22.06 39.34
CA ASN A 82 14.68 21.40 39.73
C ASN A 82 14.58 21.10 41.22
N ASN A 83 15.69 20.69 41.85
CA ASN A 83 15.63 20.21 43.25
C ASN A 83 16.16 21.19 44.27
N SER A 84 17.12 22.06 43.90
CA SER A 84 17.80 22.93 44.90
C SER A 84 17.35 24.39 44.80
N ILE A 85 16.77 24.81 43.68
CA ILE A 85 16.36 26.19 43.46
C ILE A 85 14.84 26.32 43.36
N GLY A 86 14.28 27.28 44.08
CA GLY A 86 12.95 27.82 43.84
C GLY A 86 13.06 29.21 43.19
N PHE A 87 12.49 29.38 42.00
CA PHE A 87 12.59 30.64 41.27
C PHE A 87 11.25 31.39 41.28
N ILE A 88 11.27 32.62 41.80
CA ILE A 88 10.15 33.57 41.75
C ILE A 88 10.50 34.68 40.79
N PHE A 89 9.84 34.69 39.64
CA PHE A 89 10.10 35.64 38.56
C PHE A 89 9.28 36.93 38.71
N GLN A 90 9.77 38.02 38.18
CA GLN A 90 9.09 39.31 38.11
C GLN A 90 7.73 39.25 37.39
N SER A 91 7.62 38.50 36.28
CA SER A 91 6.41 38.39 35.46
C SER A 91 5.56 37.15 35.76
N TYR A 92 5.56 36.60 36.96
CA TYR A 92 4.86 35.38 37.41
C TYR A 92 5.22 34.12 36.62
N ASN A 93 5.31 34.18 35.29
CA ASN A 93 5.63 33.09 34.37
C ASN A 93 4.80 31.83 34.64
N LEU A 94 3.50 32.01 34.83
CA LEU A 94 2.52 30.92 34.93
C LEU A 94 2.09 30.47 33.53
N ILE A 95 1.81 29.19 33.37
CA ILE A 95 1.29 28.64 32.13
C ILE A 95 -0.22 28.90 32.08
N PRO A 96 -0.72 29.75 31.12
CA PRO A 96 -2.09 30.30 31.17
C PRO A 96 -3.20 29.27 31.04
N HIS A 97 -2.96 28.17 30.31
CA HIS A 97 -3.96 27.14 30.06
C HIS A 97 -4.07 26.10 31.18
N LEU A 98 -3.10 26.03 32.10
CA LEU A 98 -3.09 25.15 33.28
C LEU A 98 -3.83 25.78 34.43
N SER A 99 -4.47 24.95 35.29
CA SER A 99 -4.97 25.40 36.59
C SER A 99 -3.82 25.80 37.51
N ILE A 100 -4.13 26.52 38.62
CA ILE A 100 -3.09 26.89 39.59
C ILE A 100 -2.45 25.64 40.22
N VAL A 101 -3.23 24.61 40.53
CA VAL A 101 -2.70 23.35 41.05
C VAL A 101 -1.73 22.72 40.02
N ALA A 102 -2.10 22.67 38.76
CA ALA A 102 -1.24 22.10 37.73
C ALA A 102 0.04 22.92 37.48
N ASN A 103 -0.01 24.25 37.63
CA ASN A 103 1.18 25.10 37.61
C ASN A 103 2.14 24.80 38.77
N VAL A 104 1.63 24.54 39.95
CA VAL A 104 2.44 24.18 41.16
C VAL A 104 2.98 22.76 41.01
N GLU A 105 2.20 21.81 40.51
CA GLU A 105 2.63 20.42 40.27
C GLU A 105 3.75 20.27 39.24
N LEU A 106 3.97 21.28 38.37
CA LEU A 106 4.85 21.20 37.20
C LEU A 106 6.30 20.89 37.58
N GLY A 107 6.85 21.56 38.60
CA GLY A 107 8.20 21.29 39.11
C GLY A 107 8.37 19.86 39.61
N MET A 108 7.40 19.36 40.37
CA MET A 108 7.39 18.00 40.93
C MET A 108 7.20 16.92 39.82
N THR A 109 6.51 17.27 38.75
CA THR A 109 6.36 16.39 37.57
C THR A 109 7.71 16.09 36.90
N LEU A 110 8.62 17.09 36.90
CA LEU A 110 9.97 16.95 36.38
C LEU A 110 10.88 16.12 37.31
N SER A 111 10.61 16.12 38.60
CA SER A 111 11.33 15.33 39.61
C SER A 111 10.90 13.87 39.65
N GLY A 112 9.86 13.47 38.85
CA GLY A 112 9.33 12.11 38.85
C GLY A 112 8.51 11.72 40.07
N VAL A 113 7.99 12.68 40.80
CA VAL A 113 7.10 12.46 41.97
C VAL A 113 5.78 11.83 41.51
N SER A 114 5.24 10.88 42.27
CA SER A 114 3.98 10.21 41.92
C SER A 114 2.80 11.19 41.84
N LYS A 115 1.78 10.85 41.05
CA LYS A 115 0.61 11.72 40.81
C LYS A 115 -0.10 12.08 42.15
N ALA A 116 -0.26 11.13 43.06
CA ALA A 116 -0.92 11.35 44.31
C ALA A 116 -0.10 12.28 45.23
N GLU A 117 1.20 12.05 45.32
CA GLU A 117 2.10 12.82 46.19
C GLU A 117 2.29 14.27 45.72
N LYS A 118 2.48 14.48 44.41
CA LYS A 118 2.60 15.85 43.88
C LYS A 118 1.31 16.65 44.06
N HIS A 119 0.14 15.99 43.93
CA HIS A 119 -1.15 16.65 44.13
C HIS A 119 -1.32 17.04 45.59
N ARG A 120 -1.02 16.13 46.53
CA ARG A 120 -1.05 16.42 47.98
C ARG A 120 -0.17 17.61 48.33
N ARG A 121 1.10 17.61 47.91
CA ARG A 121 2.05 18.70 48.16
C ARG A 121 1.61 20.01 47.51
N ALA A 122 1.08 19.99 46.31
CA ALA A 122 0.59 21.19 45.64
C ALA A 122 -0.56 21.83 46.41
N LEU A 123 -1.48 21.04 46.98
CA LEU A 123 -2.57 21.53 47.80
C LEU A 123 -2.04 22.13 49.12
N GLU A 124 -1.11 21.46 49.79
CA GLU A 124 -0.50 21.95 51.03
C GLU A 124 0.20 23.30 50.84
N VAL A 125 1.01 23.44 49.81
CA VAL A 125 1.71 24.69 49.52
C VAL A 125 0.75 25.79 49.08
N LEU A 126 -0.30 25.48 48.30
CA LEU A 126 -1.34 26.45 47.93
C LEU A 126 -2.15 26.92 49.13
N GLU A 127 -2.38 26.08 50.14
CA GLU A 127 -3.00 26.45 51.39
C GLU A 127 -2.07 27.37 52.23
N GLN A 128 -0.76 27.07 52.29
CA GLN A 128 0.24 27.91 52.95
C GLN A 128 0.31 29.34 52.40
N VAL A 129 0.12 29.50 51.07
CA VAL A 129 0.09 30.83 50.43
C VAL A 129 -1.30 31.46 50.42
N GLY A 130 -2.31 30.85 51.06
CA GLY A 130 -3.67 31.41 51.21
C GLY A 130 -4.52 31.31 49.92
N LEU A 131 -4.34 30.25 49.11
CA LEU A 131 -5.08 30.07 47.86
C LEU A 131 -5.97 28.80 47.83
N LYS A 132 -6.35 28.28 49.01
CA LYS A 132 -7.17 27.07 49.16
C LYS A 132 -8.49 27.12 48.36
N ASP A 133 -9.15 28.29 48.30
CA ASP A 133 -10.46 28.47 47.64
C ASP A 133 -10.36 28.68 46.13
N HIS A 134 -9.15 28.69 45.56
CA HIS A 134 -8.91 29.02 44.14
C HIS A 134 -8.32 27.91 43.29
N LEU A 135 -8.23 26.68 43.81
CA LEU A 135 -7.47 25.55 43.26
C LEU A 135 -7.71 25.25 41.78
N HIS A 136 -8.97 25.41 41.33
CA HIS A 136 -9.36 25.08 39.95
C HIS A 136 -9.30 26.27 38.99
N LYS A 137 -9.03 27.48 39.48
CA LYS A 137 -8.91 28.67 38.65
C LYS A 137 -7.66 28.61 37.77
N LYS A 138 -7.72 29.34 36.64
CA LYS A 138 -6.58 29.56 35.76
C LYS A 138 -5.95 30.93 36.05
N PRO A 139 -4.68 31.16 35.65
CA PRO A 139 -3.98 32.42 35.88
C PRO A 139 -4.76 33.67 35.48
N ASN A 140 -5.45 33.63 34.31
CA ASN A 140 -6.25 34.74 33.80
C ASN A 140 -7.52 35.08 34.63
N GLN A 141 -7.82 34.28 35.64
CA GLN A 141 -8.95 34.48 36.58
C GLN A 141 -8.50 34.99 37.95
N LEU A 142 -7.21 35.35 38.08
CA LEU A 142 -6.59 35.76 39.33
C LEU A 142 -6.10 37.21 39.26
N SER A 143 -6.06 37.89 40.45
CA SER A 143 -5.37 39.18 40.58
C SER A 143 -3.85 39.01 40.49
N GLY A 144 -3.11 40.11 40.30
CA GLY A 144 -1.65 40.11 40.25
C GLY A 144 -1.02 39.52 41.53
N GLY A 145 -1.50 39.90 42.69
CA GLY A 145 -1.05 39.35 43.98
C GLY A 145 -1.37 37.85 44.14
N GLN A 146 -2.53 37.39 43.66
CA GLN A 146 -2.86 35.98 43.66
C GLN A 146 -1.95 35.20 42.71
N MET A 147 -1.65 35.72 41.51
CA MET A 147 -0.71 35.10 40.56
C MET A 147 0.68 35.00 41.17
N GLN A 148 1.14 36.01 41.89
CA GLN A 148 2.42 35.98 42.59
C GLN A 148 2.44 34.91 43.70
N ARG A 149 1.35 34.77 44.47
CA ARG A 149 1.22 33.68 45.47
C ARG A 149 1.30 32.28 44.81
N VAL A 150 0.73 32.08 43.61
CA VAL A 150 0.88 30.84 42.86
C VAL A 150 2.33 30.63 42.43
N ALA A 151 3.04 31.69 41.98
CA ALA A 151 4.45 31.60 41.60
C ALA A 151 5.35 31.24 42.82
N ILE A 152 5.05 31.77 44.01
CA ILE A 152 5.71 31.40 45.26
C ILE A 152 5.41 29.94 45.61
N ALA A 153 4.14 29.51 45.53
CA ALA A 153 3.76 28.12 45.77
C ALA A 153 4.49 27.16 44.85
N ARG A 154 4.60 27.48 43.55
CA ARG A 154 5.35 26.70 42.58
C ARG A 154 6.84 26.61 42.91
N ALA A 155 7.46 27.71 43.37
CA ALA A 155 8.85 27.73 43.77
C ALA A 155 9.11 26.85 45.01
N LEU A 156 8.17 26.77 45.94
CA LEU A 156 8.27 25.99 47.19
C LEU A 156 7.90 24.50 47.02
N ALA A 157 7.21 24.11 45.94
CA ALA A 157 6.62 22.77 45.77
C ALA A 157 7.64 21.61 45.85
N ASN A 158 8.88 21.82 45.41
CA ASN A 158 9.97 20.84 45.49
C ASN A 158 10.80 20.98 46.80
N ASP A 159 10.40 21.83 47.72
CA ASP A 159 11.12 22.14 48.96
C ASP A 159 12.60 22.51 48.70
N PRO A 160 12.86 23.58 47.92
CA PRO A 160 14.22 23.99 47.59
C PRO A 160 14.99 24.53 48.81
N GLU A 161 16.33 24.42 48.75
CA GLU A 161 17.21 24.99 49.76
C GLU A 161 17.49 26.48 49.54
N ILE A 162 17.39 26.93 48.29
CA ILE A 162 17.67 28.29 47.83
C ILE A 162 16.43 28.85 47.12
N LEU A 163 15.98 30.02 47.58
CA LEU A 163 14.89 30.76 46.94
C LEU A 163 15.46 32.01 46.24
N LEU A 164 15.31 32.08 44.94
CA LEU A 164 15.75 33.23 44.11
C LEU A 164 14.54 34.06 43.72
N CYS A 165 14.52 35.32 44.17
CA CYS A 165 13.41 36.23 43.94
C CYS A 165 13.86 37.39 43.05
N ASP A 166 13.37 37.48 41.81
CA ASP A 166 13.66 38.57 40.89
C ASP A 166 12.51 39.57 40.93
N GLU A 167 12.71 40.69 41.65
CA GLU A 167 11.73 41.77 41.88
C GLU A 167 10.31 41.26 42.19
N PRO A 168 10.13 40.48 43.28
CA PRO A 168 8.87 39.76 43.56
C PRO A 168 7.66 40.66 43.78
N THR A 169 7.85 41.96 43.91
CA THR A 169 6.82 42.99 44.17
C THR A 169 6.70 44.01 43.06
N GLY A 170 7.50 43.90 41.98
CA GLY A 170 7.64 44.97 40.96
C GLY A 170 6.36 45.26 40.15
N ALA A 171 5.39 44.35 40.13
CA ALA A 171 4.10 44.51 39.41
C ALA A 171 2.88 44.63 40.36
N LEU A 172 3.13 44.95 41.67
CA LEU A 172 2.09 44.93 42.72
C LEU A 172 1.95 46.31 43.36
N ASP A 173 0.76 46.60 43.91
CA ASP A 173 0.55 47.74 44.76
C ASP A 173 1.28 47.61 46.12
N THR A 174 1.45 48.72 46.84
CA THR A 174 2.22 48.78 48.08
C THR A 174 1.70 47.81 49.14
N THR A 175 0.38 47.73 49.34
CA THR A 175 -0.24 46.87 50.34
C THR A 175 -0.01 45.40 50.02
N THR A 176 -0.23 45.00 48.79
CA THR A 176 0.00 43.62 48.30
C THR A 176 1.48 43.28 48.31
N SER A 177 2.37 44.25 48.05
CA SER A 177 3.84 44.07 48.15
C SER A 177 4.28 43.67 49.53
N VAL A 178 3.80 44.37 50.57
CA VAL A 178 4.06 44.01 51.98
C VAL A 178 3.58 42.61 52.30
N GLN A 179 2.35 42.25 51.91
CA GLN A 179 1.80 40.91 52.15
C GLN A 179 2.61 39.80 51.45
N ILE A 180 3.14 40.05 50.26
CA ILE A 180 3.99 39.10 49.52
C ILE A 180 5.35 38.96 50.22
N MET A 181 5.94 40.08 50.71
CA MET A 181 7.20 40.05 51.41
C MET A 181 7.10 39.33 52.77
N ASP A 182 6.03 39.59 53.55
CA ASP A 182 5.72 38.87 54.79
C ASP A 182 5.59 37.37 54.50
N LEU A 183 4.87 37.00 53.45
CA LEU A 183 4.72 35.60 53.05
C LEU A 183 6.07 34.95 52.70
N ILE A 184 6.92 35.61 51.88
CA ILE A 184 8.24 35.07 51.50
C ILE A 184 9.10 34.88 52.76
N ARG A 185 9.10 35.84 53.69
CA ARG A 185 9.87 35.76 54.95
C ARG A 185 9.39 34.61 55.81
N ASP A 186 8.08 34.39 55.90
CA ASP A 186 7.49 33.34 56.74
C ASP A 186 7.76 31.94 56.22
N VAL A 187 7.58 31.72 54.90
CA VAL A 187 7.73 30.38 54.28
C VAL A 187 9.19 29.98 54.01
N ALA A 188 10.12 30.95 54.12
CA ALA A 188 11.54 30.75 53.81
C ALA A 188 12.48 30.89 54.99
N LYS A 189 11.96 30.83 56.25
CA LYS A 189 12.75 30.98 57.51
C LYS A 189 13.98 30.07 57.58
N ASP A 190 13.91 28.89 57.02
CA ASP A 190 14.97 27.88 57.06
C ASP A 190 15.74 27.73 55.74
N LYS A 191 15.64 28.71 54.84
CA LYS A 191 16.23 28.67 53.49
C LYS A 191 17.17 29.84 53.24
N LEU A 192 18.03 29.72 52.27
CA LEU A 192 18.74 30.88 51.71
C LEU A 192 17.81 31.60 50.72
N VAL A 193 17.47 32.86 51.04
CA VAL A 193 16.69 33.73 50.14
C VAL A 193 17.63 34.78 49.53
N ILE A 194 17.69 34.84 48.20
CA ILE A 194 18.40 35.90 47.49
C ILE A 194 17.39 36.69 46.69
N MET A 195 17.10 37.90 47.12
CA MET A 195 16.13 38.78 46.47
C MET A 195 16.84 39.89 45.73
N VAL A 196 16.50 40.09 44.47
CA VAL A 196 16.86 41.27 43.71
C VAL A 196 15.73 42.29 43.81
N THR A 197 16.07 43.53 44.12
CA THR A 197 15.11 44.63 44.20
C THR A 197 15.76 45.97 43.88
N HIS A 198 14.97 46.91 43.41
CA HIS A 198 15.35 48.31 43.26
C HIS A 198 14.74 49.17 44.38
N ASN A 199 13.97 48.57 45.29
CA ASN A 199 13.32 49.27 46.41
C ASN A 199 14.17 49.13 47.72
N PRO A 200 14.85 50.22 48.18
CA PRO A 200 15.69 50.17 49.32
C PRO A 200 14.93 50.03 50.63
N GLU A 201 13.66 50.47 50.74
CA GLU A 201 12.84 50.33 51.92
C GLU A 201 12.49 48.87 52.22
N LEU A 202 12.05 48.16 51.20
CA LEU A 202 11.79 46.73 51.33
C LEU A 202 13.07 45.94 51.64
N ALA A 203 14.19 46.28 51.01
CA ALA A 203 15.46 45.64 51.32
C ALA A 203 15.85 45.83 52.82
N LYS A 204 15.74 47.05 53.36
CA LYS A 204 16.05 47.34 54.76
C LYS A 204 15.09 46.68 55.76
N GLN A 205 13.81 46.55 55.36
CA GLN A 205 12.79 45.99 56.25
C GLN A 205 12.87 44.46 56.39
N TYR A 206 13.20 43.76 55.28
CA TYR A 206 13.07 42.30 55.20
C TYR A 206 14.39 41.54 55.14
N ALA A 207 15.48 42.17 54.62
CA ALA A 207 16.74 41.47 54.47
C ALA A 207 17.61 41.50 55.70
N ASP A 208 18.24 40.37 56.02
CA ASP A 208 19.26 40.25 57.02
C ASP A 208 20.61 40.82 56.56
N ARG A 209 20.80 40.90 55.21
CA ARG A 209 22.01 41.42 54.58
C ARG A 209 21.67 42.11 53.26
N ILE A 210 22.32 43.22 53.00
CA ILE A 210 22.16 44.00 51.75
C ILE A 210 23.49 44.06 51.09
N VAL A 211 23.47 43.64 49.77
CA VAL A 211 24.62 43.71 48.85
C VAL A 211 24.27 44.70 47.74
N GLU A 212 25.00 45.78 47.63
CA GLU A 212 24.73 46.83 46.63
C GLU A 212 25.53 46.64 45.35
N PHE A 213 24.83 46.71 44.22
CA PHE A 213 25.38 46.56 42.86
C PHE A 213 25.31 47.87 42.10
N SER A 214 26.43 48.25 41.47
CA SER A 214 26.46 49.29 40.43
C SER A 214 27.40 48.89 39.32
N ASP A 215 26.97 49.11 38.07
CA ASP A 215 27.77 48.90 36.86
C ASP A 215 28.50 47.54 36.80
N GLY A 216 27.78 46.48 37.23
CA GLY A 216 28.32 45.11 37.20
C GLY A 216 29.31 44.80 38.32
N LYS A 217 29.42 45.65 39.40
CA LYS A 217 30.32 45.45 40.52
C LYS A 217 29.57 45.53 41.83
N ILE A 218 30.10 44.86 42.89
CA ILE A 218 29.63 45.04 44.27
C ILE A 218 30.29 46.26 44.84
N ILE A 219 29.45 47.22 45.31
CA ILE A 219 29.93 48.49 45.92
C ILE A 219 29.97 48.39 47.41
N SER A 220 28.96 47.76 48.03
CA SER A 220 28.90 47.58 49.47
C SER A 220 28.26 46.20 49.83
N ASP A 221 28.61 45.70 51.01
CA ASP A 221 28.07 44.48 51.57
C ASP A 221 27.94 44.72 53.12
N SER A 222 26.70 44.71 53.61
CA SER A 222 26.47 45.09 55.05
C SER A 222 26.99 44.05 56.01
N HIS A 223 27.07 42.78 55.70
CA HIS A 223 27.52 41.69 56.56
C HIS A 223 28.30 40.64 55.81
N PRO A 224 29.53 40.95 55.32
CA PRO A 224 30.28 39.99 54.46
C PRO A 224 30.55 38.67 55.17
N HIS A 225 30.51 37.56 54.40
CA HIS A 225 30.74 36.21 54.91
C HIS A 225 32.03 35.65 54.30
N GLN A 226 32.95 35.19 55.19
CA GLN A 226 34.28 34.69 54.75
C GLN A 226 34.61 33.27 55.21
N GLU A 227 33.62 32.45 55.60
CA GLU A 227 33.87 31.06 55.99
C GLU A 227 34.15 30.18 54.83
N ARG A 228 35.16 29.30 54.95
CA ARG A 228 35.43 28.27 53.94
C ARG A 228 34.28 27.26 53.95
N PRO A 229 33.72 26.91 52.80
CA PRO A 229 32.69 25.89 52.70
C PRO A 229 33.21 24.55 53.24
N LYS A 230 32.49 23.90 54.14
CA LYS A 230 32.70 22.49 54.47
C LYS A 230 32.43 21.66 53.25
N GLU A 231 33.32 20.73 52.87
CA GLU A 231 33.08 19.74 51.84
C GLU A 231 31.93 18.82 52.28
N ASP A 232 30.72 19.19 51.95
CA ASP A 232 29.57 18.32 52.11
C ASP A 232 29.34 17.55 50.79
N GLN A 233 28.96 16.26 50.91
CA GLN A 233 28.71 15.43 49.72
C GLN A 233 27.41 15.85 49.03
N PHE A 234 27.48 16.91 48.22
CA PHE A 234 26.33 17.39 47.43
C PHE A 234 25.89 16.34 46.41
N LYS A 235 24.78 15.65 46.70
CA LYS A 235 24.18 14.64 45.78
C LYS A 235 22.95 15.23 45.12
N LEU A 236 23.04 15.47 43.80
CA LEU A 236 21.93 15.90 42.98
C LEU A 236 20.98 14.73 42.69
N LYS A 237 19.69 14.86 42.99
CA LYS A 237 18.65 13.91 42.63
C LYS A 237 18.43 14.03 41.09
N LYS A 238 18.47 12.89 40.38
CA LYS A 238 18.27 12.86 38.93
C LYS A 238 16.83 13.24 38.58
N THR A 239 16.66 14.12 37.60
CA THR A 239 15.36 14.46 37.02
C THR A 239 15.06 13.58 35.82
N SER A 240 13.80 13.15 35.64
CA SER A 240 13.38 12.32 34.49
C SER A 240 11.88 12.37 34.32
N MET A 241 11.42 12.81 33.15
CA MET A 241 10.02 12.67 32.74
C MET A 241 9.82 11.40 31.95
N SER A 242 8.81 10.58 32.31
CA SER A 242 8.44 9.39 31.53
C SER A 242 7.61 9.78 30.29
N PHE A 243 7.61 8.93 29.24
CA PHE A 243 6.80 9.18 28.04
C PHE A 243 5.28 9.20 28.32
N PRO A 244 4.69 8.31 29.17
CA PRO A 244 3.29 8.41 29.55
C PRO A 244 2.93 9.74 30.25
N THR A 245 3.85 10.29 31.06
CA THR A 245 3.65 11.61 31.69
C THR A 245 3.64 12.72 30.63
N ALA A 246 4.54 12.64 29.64
CA ALA A 246 4.56 13.56 28.51
C ALA A 246 3.27 13.48 27.68
N LEU A 247 2.75 12.25 27.42
CA LEU A 247 1.47 12.03 26.76
C LEU A 247 0.31 12.70 27.51
N GLY A 248 0.24 12.55 28.83
CA GLY A 248 -0.80 13.18 29.64
C GLY A 248 -0.77 14.72 29.58
N LEU A 249 0.44 15.33 29.63
CA LEU A 249 0.60 16.78 29.48
C LEU A 249 0.19 17.25 28.08
N SER A 250 0.63 16.53 27.02
CA SER A 250 0.30 16.86 25.65
C SER A 250 -1.19 16.70 25.36
N PHE A 251 -1.83 15.67 25.87
CA PHE A 251 -3.28 15.47 25.73
C PHE A 251 -4.10 16.61 26.31
N ASN A 252 -3.74 17.08 27.52
CA ASN A 252 -4.39 18.24 28.12
C ASN A 252 -4.23 19.50 27.27
N ASN A 253 -3.06 19.71 26.67
CA ASN A 253 -2.80 20.84 25.79
C ASN A 253 -3.65 20.76 24.49
N ILE A 254 -3.70 19.59 23.85
CA ILE A 254 -4.53 19.33 22.67
C ILE A 254 -6.01 19.65 22.97
N ARG A 255 -6.51 19.22 24.14
CA ARG A 255 -7.90 19.45 24.54
C ARG A 255 -8.24 20.93 24.69
N THR A 256 -7.28 21.78 25.03
CA THR A 256 -7.51 23.23 25.17
C THR A 256 -7.57 23.97 23.84
N LYS A 257 -6.91 23.43 22.79
CA LYS A 257 -6.83 24.06 21.44
C LYS A 257 -7.51 23.20 20.36
N LYS A 258 -8.74 22.70 20.63
CA LYS A 258 -9.48 21.73 19.79
C LYS A 258 -9.56 22.11 18.31
N GLY A 259 -9.87 23.37 17.99
CA GLY A 259 -10.02 23.82 16.60
C GLY A 259 -8.74 23.71 15.80
N ARG A 260 -7.61 24.17 16.36
CA ARG A 260 -6.30 24.03 15.71
C ARG A 260 -5.93 22.56 15.52
N THR A 261 -6.08 21.77 16.57
CA THR A 261 -5.77 20.33 16.54
C THR A 261 -6.54 19.61 15.45
N PHE A 262 -7.85 19.90 15.34
CA PHE A 262 -8.70 19.31 14.30
C PHE A 262 -8.23 19.71 12.88
N LEU A 263 -7.99 21.02 12.65
CA LEU A 263 -7.49 21.51 11.35
C LEU A 263 -6.14 20.89 10.98
N THR A 264 -5.23 20.78 11.95
CA THR A 264 -3.91 20.15 11.75
C THR A 264 -4.06 18.66 11.41
N ALA A 265 -4.88 17.94 12.16
CA ALA A 265 -5.14 16.53 11.93
C ALA A 265 -5.83 16.29 10.57
N PHE A 266 -6.79 17.15 10.21
CA PHE A 266 -7.46 17.09 8.92
C PHE A 266 -6.48 17.33 7.76
N ALA A 267 -5.66 18.38 7.82
CA ALA A 267 -4.63 18.65 6.81
C ALA A 267 -3.63 17.49 6.69
N SER A 268 -3.25 16.88 7.82
CA SER A 268 -2.34 15.72 7.85
C SER A 268 -3.01 14.44 7.35
N SER A 269 -4.34 14.33 7.42
CA SER A 269 -5.08 13.14 6.98
C SER A 269 -5.25 13.05 5.46
N ILE A 270 -5.09 14.15 4.71
CA ILE A 270 -5.33 14.20 3.26
C ILE A 270 -4.48 13.16 2.52
N GLY A 271 -3.20 13.05 2.85
CA GLY A 271 -2.32 12.03 2.26
C GLY A 271 -2.75 10.60 2.58
N ILE A 272 -3.23 10.37 3.81
CA ILE A 272 -3.73 9.06 4.24
C ILE A 272 -5.06 8.72 3.54
N ILE A 273 -5.95 9.69 3.37
CA ILE A 273 -7.21 9.53 2.62
C ILE A 273 -6.91 9.06 1.19
N GLY A 274 -5.99 9.73 0.50
CA GLY A 274 -5.62 9.38 -0.87
C GLY A 274 -5.10 7.95 -0.97
N ILE A 275 -4.16 7.55 -0.10
CA ILE A 275 -3.63 6.19 -0.10
C ILE A 275 -4.70 5.16 0.27
N ALA A 276 -5.53 5.45 1.27
CA ALA A 276 -6.58 4.54 1.70
C ALA A 276 -7.58 4.27 0.58
N LEU A 277 -7.99 5.29 -0.18
CA LEU A 277 -8.87 5.16 -1.34
C LEU A 277 -8.20 4.38 -2.48
N ILE A 278 -6.92 4.65 -2.77
CA ILE A 278 -6.15 3.93 -3.79
C ILE A 278 -6.04 2.45 -3.44
N LEU A 279 -5.64 2.12 -2.20
CA LEU A 279 -5.54 0.74 -1.74
C LEU A 279 -6.90 0.04 -1.72
N SER A 280 -7.96 0.75 -1.32
CA SER A 280 -9.32 0.24 -1.32
C SER A 280 -9.79 -0.15 -2.72
N LEU A 281 -9.53 0.72 -3.70
CA LEU A 281 -9.90 0.50 -5.09
C LEU A 281 -9.04 -0.60 -5.74
N SER A 282 -7.72 -0.57 -5.53
CA SER A 282 -6.79 -1.57 -6.05
C SER A 282 -7.10 -2.99 -5.52
N THR A 283 -7.36 -3.10 -4.21
CA THR A 283 -7.72 -4.40 -3.60
C THR A 283 -9.08 -4.91 -4.10
N GLY A 284 -10.03 -4.00 -4.27
CA GLY A 284 -11.34 -4.39 -4.77
C GLY A 284 -11.34 -4.78 -6.24
N PHE A 285 -10.61 -4.06 -7.10
CA PHE A 285 -10.42 -4.48 -8.48
C PHE A 285 -9.71 -5.82 -8.58
N GLN A 286 -8.67 -6.03 -7.77
CA GLN A 286 -7.98 -7.32 -7.76
C GLN A 286 -8.96 -8.46 -7.41
N LYS A 287 -9.79 -8.26 -6.41
CA LYS A 287 -10.80 -9.24 -6.01
C LYS A 287 -11.81 -9.50 -7.15
N GLN A 288 -12.30 -8.45 -7.83
CA GLN A 288 -13.21 -8.60 -8.96
C GLN A 288 -12.55 -9.34 -10.14
N ILE A 289 -11.28 -9.05 -10.40
CA ILE A 289 -10.50 -9.76 -11.43
C ILE A 289 -10.35 -11.24 -11.06
N ASP A 290 -10.00 -11.54 -9.79
CA ASP A 290 -9.84 -12.91 -9.33
C ASP A 290 -11.19 -13.68 -9.37
N GLU A 291 -12.31 -13.04 -9.01
CA GLU A 291 -13.66 -13.61 -9.14
C GLU A 291 -14.07 -13.81 -10.61
N TYR A 292 -13.81 -12.84 -11.47
CA TYR A 292 -14.07 -12.97 -12.91
C TYR A 292 -13.20 -14.08 -13.52
N GLN A 293 -11.93 -14.16 -13.15
CA GLN A 293 -11.04 -15.23 -13.60
C GLN A 293 -11.48 -16.60 -13.10
N ALA A 294 -11.92 -16.71 -11.85
CA ALA A 294 -12.42 -17.96 -11.29
C ALA A 294 -13.69 -18.44 -12.02
N ASN A 295 -14.57 -17.56 -12.41
CA ASN A 295 -15.83 -17.91 -13.08
C ASN A 295 -15.67 -18.06 -14.59
N ALA A 296 -15.18 -17.02 -15.27
CA ALA A 296 -15.10 -17.02 -16.73
C ALA A 296 -13.92 -17.82 -17.30
N LEU A 297 -12.76 -17.79 -16.62
CA LEU A 297 -11.55 -18.47 -17.11
C LEU A 297 -11.42 -19.92 -16.63
N SER A 298 -12.23 -20.38 -15.68
CA SER A 298 -12.27 -21.79 -15.30
C SER A 298 -12.73 -22.69 -16.45
N GLU A 299 -13.53 -22.15 -17.35
CA GLU A 299 -14.07 -22.87 -18.50
C GLU A 299 -13.11 -22.97 -19.68
N PHE A 300 -12.03 -22.14 -19.71
CA PHE A 300 -11.03 -22.24 -20.77
C PHE A 300 -10.20 -23.51 -20.64
N PRO A 301 -10.08 -24.28 -21.73
CA PRO A 301 -9.27 -25.48 -21.71
C PRO A 301 -7.77 -25.17 -21.68
N ILE A 302 -6.99 -26.09 -21.13
CA ILE A 302 -5.56 -26.17 -21.37
C ILE A 302 -5.38 -26.85 -22.72
N MET A 303 -4.70 -26.17 -23.63
CA MET A 303 -4.50 -26.66 -25.02
C MET A 303 -3.11 -27.25 -25.19
N ILE A 304 -3.05 -28.44 -25.77
CA ILE A 304 -1.82 -29.11 -26.17
C ILE A 304 -1.91 -29.32 -27.67
N SER A 305 -1.15 -28.54 -28.44
CA SER A 305 -1.11 -28.64 -29.89
C SER A 305 0.16 -29.33 -30.35
N GLN A 306 0.14 -30.06 -31.49
CA GLN A 306 1.35 -30.62 -32.09
C GLN A 306 2.37 -29.53 -32.46
N THR A 307 1.90 -28.33 -32.81
CA THR A 307 2.76 -27.19 -33.14
C THR A 307 2.49 -26.07 -32.13
N VAL A 308 3.53 -25.62 -31.42
CA VAL A 308 3.45 -24.53 -30.43
C VAL A 308 4.51 -23.48 -30.75
N THR A 309 4.12 -22.21 -30.88
CA THR A 309 5.07 -21.12 -30.99
C THR A 309 5.43 -20.65 -29.56
N GLN A 310 6.67 -20.83 -29.17
CA GLN A 310 7.17 -20.31 -27.92
C GLN A 310 7.48 -18.81 -28.06
N ILE A 311 6.76 -17.98 -27.35
CA ILE A 311 7.10 -16.56 -27.19
C ILE A 311 7.91 -16.44 -25.90
N THR A 312 9.23 -16.20 -26.02
CA THR A 312 10.10 -16.02 -24.86
C THR A 312 9.96 -14.62 -24.27
N GLU A 313 10.45 -14.43 -23.04
CA GLU A 313 10.51 -13.08 -22.45
C GLU A 313 11.39 -12.10 -23.28
N GLU A 314 12.35 -12.64 -24.04
CA GLU A 314 13.18 -11.85 -24.94
C GLU A 314 12.38 -11.41 -26.16
N ASP A 315 11.57 -12.30 -26.73
CA ASP A 315 10.66 -11.95 -27.84
C ASP A 315 9.64 -10.89 -27.43
N VAL A 316 9.10 -10.99 -26.20
CA VAL A 316 8.19 -9.96 -25.66
C VAL A 316 8.91 -8.62 -25.48
N LYS A 317 10.17 -8.62 -25.03
CA LYS A 317 10.98 -7.39 -24.91
C LYS A 317 11.32 -6.82 -26.29
N GLU A 318 11.64 -7.65 -27.26
CA GLU A 318 11.86 -7.21 -28.64
C GLU A 318 10.58 -6.66 -29.26
N MET A 319 9.42 -7.31 -29.05
CA MET A 319 8.13 -6.78 -29.49
C MET A 319 7.82 -5.43 -28.83
N GLN A 320 8.07 -5.28 -27.52
CA GLN A 320 7.90 -4.00 -26.82
C GLN A 320 8.89 -2.95 -27.33
N GLY A 321 10.14 -3.33 -27.58
CA GLY A 321 11.16 -2.46 -28.16
C GLY A 321 10.80 -2.01 -29.59
N SER A 322 10.07 -2.81 -30.35
CA SER A 322 9.64 -2.46 -31.72
C SER A 322 8.59 -1.33 -31.78
N PHE A 323 7.95 -0.99 -30.64
CA PHE A 323 7.06 0.17 -30.53
C PHE A 323 7.80 1.44 -30.10
N ASP A 324 9.08 1.36 -29.70
CA ASP A 324 9.87 2.54 -29.34
C ASP A 324 10.54 3.15 -30.57
N LYS A 325 9.96 4.24 -31.06
CA LYS A 325 10.47 4.99 -32.24
C LYS A 325 11.88 5.58 -32.04
N ASN A 326 12.41 5.57 -30.83
CA ASN A 326 13.76 6.04 -30.52
C ASN A 326 14.81 4.92 -30.46
N ASN A 327 14.42 3.68 -30.76
CA ASN A 327 15.34 2.57 -30.79
C ASN A 327 16.14 2.59 -32.10
N GLU A 328 17.38 3.07 -32.01
CA GLU A 328 18.31 3.17 -33.16
C GLU A 328 18.56 1.81 -33.87
N ALA A 329 18.35 0.70 -33.17
CA ALA A 329 18.45 -0.65 -33.74
C ALA A 329 17.31 -0.97 -34.71
N LEU A 330 16.12 -0.31 -34.58
CA LEU A 330 14.95 -0.53 -35.43
C LEU A 330 14.95 0.28 -36.73
N PHE A 331 15.68 1.39 -36.76
CA PHE A 331 15.75 2.28 -37.91
C PHE A 331 17.22 2.66 -38.15
N PRO A 332 18.10 1.67 -38.53
CA PRO A 332 19.50 1.94 -38.75
C PRO A 332 19.71 2.86 -39.96
N ASP A 333 20.46 3.93 -39.77
CA ASP A 333 20.86 4.87 -40.85
C ASP A 333 21.92 4.29 -41.80
N SER A 334 22.17 2.97 -41.74
CA SER A 334 23.13 2.31 -42.61
C SER A 334 22.57 2.15 -44.04
N GLN A 335 23.43 2.21 -45.05
CA GLN A 335 23.08 1.91 -46.45
C GLN A 335 23.26 0.41 -46.78
N GLU A 336 23.15 -0.45 -45.77
CA GLU A 336 23.36 -1.89 -45.86
C GLU A 336 22.04 -2.63 -45.63
N ILE A 337 21.84 -3.74 -46.34
CA ILE A 337 20.72 -4.66 -46.11
C ILE A 337 21.20 -5.78 -45.20
N TYR A 338 20.56 -5.92 -44.05
CA TYR A 338 20.83 -7.03 -43.13
C TYR A 338 20.03 -8.26 -43.59
N LEU A 339 20.76 -9.35 -43.85
CA LEU A 339 20.14 -10.61 -44.25
C LEU A 339 19.56 -11.28 -42.98
N TYR A 340 18.27 -11.51 -43.03
CA TYR A 340 17.50 -12.18 -41.99
C TYR A 340 17.02 -13.53 -42.50
N ASP A 341 17.32 -14.59 -41.78
CA ASP A 341 16.85 -15.94 -42.05
C ASP A 341 15.69 -16.25 -41.11
N PRO A 342 14.45 -16.25 -41.60
CA PRO A 342 13.27 -16.48 -40.75
C PRO A 342 13.24 -17.91 -40.17
N GLU A 343 13.93 -18.90 -40.77
CA GLU A 343 13.97 -20.28 -40.25
C GLU A 343 14.85 -20.40 -39.01
N LYS A 344 15.89 -19.57 -38.87
CA LYS A 344 16.78 -19.60 -37.73
C LYS A 344 16.18 -18.97 -36.44
N ASN A 345 15.19 -18.09 -36.63
CA ASN A 345 14.46 -17.45 -35.54
C ASN A 345 13.09 -18.09 -35.29
N ASN A 346 12.85 -19.27 -35.90
CA ASN A 346 11.57 -19.95 -35.74
C ASN A 346 11.53 -20.62 -34.34
N THR A 347 10.82 -20.02 -33.41
CA THR A 347 10.60 -20.51 -32.04
C THR A 347 9.48 -21.57 -32.01
N THR A 348 9.23 -22.25 -33.13
CA THR A 348 8.19 -23.28 -33.22
C THR A 348 8.68 -24.58 -32.63
N HIS A 349 8.05 -25.03 -31.55
CA HIS A 349 8.27 -26.33 -30.94
C HIS A 349 7.24 -27.34 -31.49
N TYR A 350 7.70 -28.56 -31.78
CA TYR A 350 6.86 -29.66 -32.25
C TYR A 350 6.66 -30.70 -31.15
N ASN A 351 5.47 -30.71 -30.53
CA ASN A 351 5.08 -31.73 -29.56
C ASN A 351 4.91 -33.09 -30.25
N ARG A 352 5.68 -34.08 -29.84
CA ARG A 352 5.53 -35.44 -30.32
C ARG A 352 4.42 -36.16 -29.56
N PHE A 353 3.25 -36.30 -30.17
CA PHE A 353 2.14 -37.06 -29.58
C PHE A 353 2.34 -38.56 -29.85
N THR A 354 2.93 -39.23 -28.87
CA THR A 354 3.03 -40.69 -28.91
C THR A 354 1.73 -41.32 -28.39
N PRO A 355 1.40 -42.57 -28.80
CA PRO A 355 0.24 -43.27 -28.23
C PRO A 355 0.27 -43.36 -26.71
N ASP A 356 1.45 -43.46 -26.10
CA ASP A 356 1.63 -43.48 -24.66
C ASP A 356 1.30 -42.12 -24.02
N PHE A 357 1.65 -41.01 -24.67
CA PHE A 357 1.29 -39.67 -24.22
C PHE A 357 -0.23 -39.44 -24.29
N VAL A 358 -0.86 -39.79 -25.39
CA VAL A 358 -2.32 -39.66 -25.54
C VAL A 358 -3.03 -40.48 -24.47
N LYS A 359 -2.60 -41.73 -24.23
CA LYS A 359 -3.14 -42.57 -23.17
C LYS A 359 -2.87 -42.02 -21.77
N TYR A 360 -1.71 -41.38 -21.56
CA TYR A 360 -1.42 -40.70 -20.31
C TYR A 360 -2.41 -39.57 -20.07
N VAL A 361 -2.64 -38.72 -21.06
CA VAL A 361 -3.64 -37.64 -20.96
C VAL A 361 -5.06 -38.19 -20.74
N GLU A 362 -5.44 -39.28 -21.40
CA GLU A 362 -6.76 -39.93 -21.21
C GLU A 362 -6.92 -40.56 -19.82
N SER A 363 -5.82 -40.79 -19.08
CA SER A 363 -5.84 -41.34 -17.74
C SER A 363 -5.84 -40.26 -16.61
N ILE A 364 -6.01 -39.00 -16.99
CA ILE A 364 -6.10 -37.90 -16.00
C ILE A 364 -7.31 -38.09 -15.08
N ASP A 365 -7.16 -37.68 -13.81
CA ASP A 365 -8.20 -37.84 -12.80
C ASP A 365 -9.46 -37.02 -13.16
N PRO A 366 -10.64 -37.68 -13.31
CA PRO A 366 -11.92 -36.99 -13.55
C PRO A 366 -12.30 -35.98 -12.44
N ALA A 367 -11.67 -36.05 -11.28
CA ALA A 367 -11.88 -35.06 -10.22
C ALA A 367 -11.33 -33.68 -10.61
N ASN A 368 -10.26 -33.61 -11.43
CA ASN A 368 -9.59 -32.39 -11.85
C ASN A 368 -9.99 -32.00 -13.29
N CYS A 369 -10.19 -32.95 -14.19
CA CYS A 369 -10.54 -32.69 -15.58
C CYS A 369 -11.95 -33.22 -15.87
N SER A 370 -12.86 -32.35 -16.30
CA SER A 370 -14.25 -32.72 -16.59
C SER A 370 -14.41 -33.42 -17.97
N SER A 371 -13.69 -32.91 -18.97
CA SER A 371 -13.84 -33.36 -20.36
C SER A 371 -12.53 -33.19 -21.14
N ILE A 372 -12.33 -34.03 -22.15
CA ILE A 372 -11.24 -33.90 -23.12
C ILE A 372 -11.81 -33.65 -24.51
N GLY A 373 -11.39 -32.55 -25.10
CA GLY A 373 -11.65 -32.25 -26.51
C GLY A 373 -10.52 -32.75 -27.41
N TYR A 374 -10.86 -33.31 -28.53
CA TYR A 374 -9.92 -33.77 -29.55
C TYR A 374 -10.14 -33.01 -30.83
N PHE A 375 -9.11 -32.40 -31.35
CA PHE A 375 -9.15 -31.86 -32.68
C PHE A 375 -8.31 -32.76 -33.62
N ARG A 376 -8.96 -33.39 -34.60
CA ARG A 376 -8.32 -34.25 -35.59
C ARG A 376 -8.40 -33.61 -36.96
N MET A 377 -7.28 -33.62 -37.70
CA MET A 377 -7.19 -33.04 -39.03
C MET A 377 -7.71 -34.01 -40.07
N VAL A 378 -8.94 -34.47 -39.94
CA VAL A 378 -9.52 -35.39 -40.95
C VAL A 378 -10.66 -34.71 -41.69
N ASN A 379 -10.60 -34.76 -43.00
CA ASN A 379 -11.68 -34.27 -43.88
C ASN A 379 -12.80 -35.29 -43.98
N MET A 380 -14.05 -34.82 -43.87
CA MET A 380 -15.24 -35.65 -44.03
C MET A 380 -15.78 -35.43 -45.44
N ASN A 381 -15.76 -36.50 -46.27
CA ASN A 381 -16.31 -36.46 -47.64
C ASN A 381 -17.84 -36.64 -47.55
N LEU A 382 -18.58 -35.53 -47.57
CA LEU A 382 -20.02 -35.50 -47.33
C LEU A 382 -20.79 -35.24 -48.63
N VAL A 383 -21.88 -35.96 -48.85
CA VAL A 383 -22.81 -35.77 -49.96
C VAL A 383 -24.24 -35.72 -49.44
N ARG A 384 -25.02 -34.73 -49.87
CA ARG A 384 -26.43 -34.55 -49.52
C ARG A 384 -27.33 -34.67 -50.76
N GLN A 385 -28.54 -35.20 -50.60
CA GLN A 385 -29.56 -35.16 -51.63
C GLN A 385 -30.47 -33.93 -51.41
N VAL A 386 -30.52 -33.06 -52.44
CA VAL A 386 -31.36 -31.85 -52.47
C VAL A 386 -32.20 -31.89 -53.71
N ASP A 387 -33.53 -31.82 -53.57
CA ASP A 387 -34.48 -31.90 -54.71
C ASP A 387 -34.25 -33.06 -55.70
N GLY A 388 -33.84 -34.19 -55.16
CA GLY A 388 -33.56 -35.38 -55.93
C GLY A 388 -32.22 -35.44 -56.70
N LYS A 389 -31.35 -34.42 -56.53
CA LYS A 389 -29.96 -34.39 -56.99
C LYS A 389 -29.00 -34.48 -55.78
N CYS A 390 -27.92 -35.19 -55.96
CA CYS A 390 -26.87 -35.30 -54.96
C CYS A 390 -25.84 -34.21 -55.20
N VAL A 391 -25.52 -33.47 -54.11
CA VAL A 391 -24.56 -32.38 -54.13
C VAL A 391 -23.51 -32.60 -53.02
N PRO A 392 -22.25 -32.23 -53.27
CA PRO A 392 -21.23 -32.30 -52.20
C PRO A 392 -21.51 -31.27 -51.13
N VAL A 393 -21.23 -31.65 -49.89
CA VAL A 393 -21.21 -30.77 -48.72
C VAL A 393 -19.75 -30.53 -48.39
N SER A 394 -19.31 -29.29 -48.47
CA SER A 394 -17.91 -28.96 -48.20
C SER A 394 -17.80 -28.00 -47.01
N PHE A 395 -17.08 -28.42 -46.01
CA PHE A 395 -16.61 -27.54 -44.93
C PHE A 395 -15.11 -27.33 -45.14
N SER A 396 -14.68 -26.10 -45.35
CA SER A 396 -13.25 -25.82 -45.37
C SER A 396 -12.70 -25.98 -43.95
N SER A 397 -11.76 -26.92 -43.76
CA SER A 397 -10.97 -26.94 -42.55
C SER A 397 -10.24 -25.60 -42.47
N GLY A 398 -10.50 -24.79 -41.45
CA GLY A 398 -10.00 -23.41 -41.32
C GLY A 398 -8.49 -23.26 -41.09
N ILE A 399 -7.72 -24.32 -41.33
CA ILE A 399 -6.27 -24.30 -41.28
C ILE A 399 -5.78 -24.16 -42.73
N SER A 400 -5.74 -22.92 -43.23
CA SER A 400 -4.91 -22.59 -44.38
C SER A 400 -3.45 -22.66 -43.93
N ALA A 401 -2.66 -23.51 -44.57
CA ALA A 401 -1.22 -23.55 -44.39
C ALA A 401 -0.65 -22.14 -44.60
N GLY A 402 -0.23 -21.48 -43.53
CA GLY A 402 0.42 -20.15 -43.56
C GLY A 402 -0.10 -19.08 -42.65
N THR A 403 -1.25 -19.22 -42.00
CA THR A 403 -1.72 -18.23 -40.98
C THR A 403 -1.75 -18.90 -39.62
N GLN A 404 -0.74 -18.63 -38.81
CA GLN A 404 -0.71 -18.96 -37.38
C GLN A 404 -1.74 -18.11 -36.65
N SER A 405 -2.98 -18.54 -36.60
CA SER A 405 -3.99 -17.96 -35.75
C SER A 405 -4.23 -18.89 -34.56
N THR A 406 -3.65 -18.54 -33.43
CA THR A 406 -3.78 -19.24 -32.14
C THR A 406 -5.11 -18.93 -31.42
N SER A 407 -6.07 -18.34 -32.12
CA SER A 407 -7.37 -18.00 -31.51
C SER A 407 -8.34 -19.16 -31.67
N LEU A 408 -8.96 -19.58 -30.58
CA LEU A 408 -10.07 -20.55 -30.53
C LEU A 408 -11.17 -20.22 -31.57
N THR A 409 -11.44 -18.93 -31.79
CA THR A 409 -12.41 -18.43 -32.75
C THR A 409 -12.05 -18.68 -34.21
N SER A 410 -10.75 -18.72 -34.57
CA SER A 410 -10.34 -19.01 -35.97
C SER A 410 -10.40 -20.50 -36.33
N MET A 411 -10.33 -21.38 -35.34
CA MET A 411 -10.54 -22.84 -35.55
C MET A 411 -12.03 -23.17 -35.74
N SER A 412 -12.93 -22.36 -35.20
CA SER A 412 -14.39 -22.52 -35.29
C SER A 412 -15.00 -21.93 -36.57
N SER A 413 -14.24 -21.15 -37.36
CA SER A 413 -14.75 -20.48 -38.58
C SER A 413 -15.05 -21.43 -39.72
N ALA A 414 -14.69 -22.71 -39.63
CA ALA A 414 -14.95 -23.71 -40.65
C ALA A 414 -16.38 -24.25 -40.65
N GLY A 415 -17.18 -23.95 -39.63
CA GLY A 415 -18.55 -24.43 -39.50
C GLY A 415 -18.70 -25.91 -39.15
N LEU A 416 -17.60 -26.56 -38.72
CA LEU A 416 -17.60 -27.97 -38.32
C LEU A 416 -16.65 -28.18 -37.14
N SER A 417 -17.14 -28.56 -35.97
CA SER A 417 -16.36 -28.71 -34.72
C SER A 417 -16.74 -29.99 -33.99
N SER A 418 -15.76 -30.60 -33.32
CA SER A 418 -16.03 -31.71 -32.40
C SER A 418 -16.27 -31.20 -30.98
N TYR A 419 -17.24 -31.78 -30.28
CA TYR A 419 -17.45 -31.46 -28.86
C TYR A 419 -16.64 -32.39 -27.94
N PRO A 420 -16.21 -31.89 -26.77
CA PRO A 420 -15.44 -32.64 -25.79
C PRO A 420 -16.17 -33.87 -25.26
N ILE A 421 -15.40 -34.92 -24.94
CA ILE A 421 -15.91 -36.16 -24.34
C ILE A 421 -15.74 -36.05 -22.81
N ASN A 422 -16.81 -36.34 -22.05
CA ASN A 422 -16.73 -36.41 -20.58
C ASN A 422 -15.87 -37.58 -20.13
N LEU A 423 -15.05 -37.38 -19.13
CA LEU A 423 -14.26 -38.43 -18.47
C LEU A 423 -15.10 -39.25 -17.49
N ASP A 424 -16.13 -38.66 -16.89
CA ASP A 424 -17.09 -39.36 -16.05
C ASP A 424 -18.37 -39.60 -16.83
N GLU A 425 -18.62 -40.88 -17.18
CA GLU A 425 -19.82 -41.31 -17.94
C GLU A 425 -21.16 -41.05 -17.19
N ASN A 426 -21.12 -40.85 -15.89
CA ASN A 426 -22.31 -40.59 -15.10
C ASN A 426 -22.59 -39.07 -14.94
N SER A 427 -21.74 -38.21 -15.45
CA SER A 427 -21.93 -36.76 -15.44
C SER A 427 -22.80 -36.29 -16.61
N GLN A 428 -23.43 -35.13 -16.42
CA GLN A 428 -24.16 -34.46 -17.48
C GLN A 428 -23.21 -34.21 -18.69
N SER A 429 -23.67 -34.42 -19.89
CA SER A 429 -22.81 -34.27 -21.08
C SER A 429 -22.31 -32.83 -21.25
N PHE A 430 -21.16 -32.66 -21.91
CA PHE A 430 -20.60 -31.33 -22.14
C PHE A 430 -21.59 -30.38 -22.84
N LEU A 431 -22.36 -30.90 -23.79
CA LEU A 431 -23.39 -30.14 -24.51
C LEU A 431 -24.56 -29.77 -23.60
N GLU A 432 -25.06 -30.70 -22.78
CA GLU A 432 -26.17 -30.45 -21.87
C GLU A 432 -25.82 -29.48 -20.74
N LYS A 433 -24.54 -29.42 -20.35
CA LYS A 433 -24.06 -28.52 -19.32
C LYS A 433 -23.91 -27.08 -19.81
N ASN A 434 -23.46 -26.90 -21.07
CA ASN A 434 -23.01 -25.58 -21.55
C ASN A 434 -23.92 -24.95 -22.60
N TYR A 435 -24.92 -25.70 -23.13
CA TYR A 435 -25.76 -25.26 -24.25
C TYR A 435 -27.23 -25.61 -24.03
N ASP A 436 -28.11 -24.66 -24.30
CA ASP A 436 -29.55 -24.86 -24.34
C ASP A 436 -29.98 -25.60 -25.62
N LEU A 437 -30.87 -26.61 -25.48
CA LEU A 437 -31.52 -27.25 -26.60
C LEU A 437 -32.71 -26.41 -27.06
N LEU A 438 -32.63 -25.80 -28.23
CA LEU A 438 -33.70 -24.98 -28.80
C LEU A 438 -34.77 -25.82 -29.48
N ALA A 439 -34.35 -26.90 -30.18
CA ALA A 439 -35.26 -27.82 -30.85
C ALA A 439 -34.57 -29.19 -31.13
N GLY A 440 -35.37 -30.26 -31.25
CA GLY A 440 -34.87 -31.60 -31.51
C GLY A 440 -34.36 -32.33 -30.26
N SER A 441 -33.24 -33.02 -30.33
CA SER A 441 -32.58 -33.73 -29.24
C SER A 441 -31.06 -33.55 -29.30
N TYR A 442 -30.41 -33.70 -28.13
CA TYR A 442 -28.96 -33.86 -28.08
C TYR A 442 -28.51 -35.14 -28.77
N PRO A 443 -27.24 -35.22 -29.28
CA PRO A 443 -26.72 -36.39 -29.95
C PRO A 443 -26.66 -37.60 -29.02
N GLU A 444 -27.25 -38.73 -29.45
CA GLU A 444 -27.18 -40.01 -28.74
C GLU A 444 -26.24 -41.01 -29.44
N LYS A 445 -26.09 -40.89 -30.79
CA LYS A 445 -25.26 -41.77 -31.62
C LYS A 445 -24.07 -41.04 -32.17
N GLU A 446 -23.03 -41.76 -32.52
CA GLU A 446 -21.82 -41.21 -33.17
C GLU A 446 -22.11 -40.47 -34.47
N THR A 447 -23.21 -40.83 -35.14
CA THR A 447 -23.67 -40.27 -36.43
C THR A 447 -24.64 -39.09 -36.28
N ASP A 448 -24.95 -38.71 -35.03
CA ASP A 448 -25.85 -37.60 -34.76
C ASP A 448 -25.06 -36.30 -34.75
N LEU A 449 -25.61 -35.28 -35.43
CA LEU A 449 -25.04 -33.95 -35.49
C LEU A 449 -25.98 -32.95 -34.82
N VAL A 450 -25.45 -31.87 -34.27
CA VAL A 450 -26.26 -30.74 -33.82
C VAL A 450 -25.78 -29.45 -34.47
N LEU A 451 -26.69 -28.50 -34.68
CA LEU A 451 -26.38 -27.18 -35.17
C LEU A 451 -26.29 -26.19 -34.03
N LEU A 452 -25.14 -25.55 -33.84
CA LEU A 452 -24.92 -24.50 -32.87
C LEU A 452 -25.15 -23.12 -33.54
N VAL A 453 -26.09 -22.35 -32.99
CA VAL A 453 -26.35 -20.95 -33.35
C VAL A 453 -25.77 -19.99 -32.32
N ASP A 454 -25.61 -18.71 -32.68
CA ASP A 454 -25.15 -17.68 -31.73
C ASP A 454 -26.25 -17.33 -30.68
N ASN A 455 -25.89 -16.43 -29.77
CA ASN A 455 -26.79 -15.97 -28.69
C ASN A 455 -28.05 -15.22 -29.20
N GLN A 456 -28.10 -14.84 -30.47
CA GLN A 456 -29.24 -14.20 -31.13
C GLN A 456 -29.97 -15.14 -32.12
N ASN A 457 -29.70 -16.44 -32.07
CA ASN A 457 -30.17 -17.47 -33.02
C ASN A 457 -29.75 -17.23 -34.46
N ARG A 458 -28.56 -16.65 -34.68
CA ARG A 458 -28.02 -16.40 -35.99
C ARG A 458 -26.97 -17.46 -36.34
N LEU A 459 -26.84 -17.73 -37.60
CA LEU A 459 -25.81 -18.58 -38.20
C LEU A 459 -25.24 -17.92 -39.43
N ASP A 460 -23.95 -18.12 -39.71
CA ASP A 460 -23.34 -17.66 -40.96
C ASP A 460 -24.04 -18.34 -42.16
N GLN A 461 -24.49 -17.53 -43.10
CA GLN A 461 -25.19 -17.98 -44.30
C GLN A 461 -24.35 -19.00 -45.08
N THR A 462 -23.02 -18.83 -45.10
CA THR A 462 -22.10 -19.73 -45.77
C THR A 462 -22.17 -21.18 -45.25
N ILE A 463 -22.47 -21.36 -43.98
CA ILE A 463 -22.61 -22.69 -43.36
C ILE A 463 -23.84 -23.41 -43.93
N LEU A 464 -24.96 -22.71 -44.08
CA LEU A 464 -26.17 -23.28 -44.64
C LEU A 464 -26.01 -23.52 -46.16
N GLU A 465 -25.32 -22.64 -46.91
CA GLU A 465 -24.97 -22.85 -48.29
C GLU A 465 -24.10 -24.09 -48.48
N ASN A 466 -23.08 -24.26 -47.65
CA ASN A 466 -22.21 -25.43 -47.63
C ASN A 466 -22.97 -26.73 -47.32
N LEU A 467 -24.00 -26.65 -46.50
CA LEU A 467 -24.92 -27.76 -46.24
C LEU A 467 -25.87 -28.06 -47.44
N GLY A 468 -25.86 -27.21 -48.46
CA GLY A 468 -26.69 -27.36 -49.65
C GLY A 468 -28.11 -26.82 -49.48
N PHE A 469 -28.33 -25.87 -48.59
CA PHE A 469 -29.58 -25.12 -48.53
C PHE A 469 -29.55 -23.94 -49.52
N ASP A 470 -30.67 -23.68 -50.19
CA ASP A 470 -30.82 -22.45 -50.98
C ASP A 470 -31.24 -21.31 -50.07
N VAL A 471 -30.30 -20.47 -49.67
CA VAL A 471 -30.50 -19.36 -48.74
C VAL A 471 -30.42 -18.00 -49.44
N LYS A 472 -30.42 -17.95 -50.78
CA LYS A 472 -30.44 -16.69 -51.53
C LYS A 472 -31.75 -15.96 -51.24
N ASP A 473 -31.64 -14.73 -50.81
CA ASP A 473 -32.78 -13.86 -50.44
C ASP A 473 -33.63 -14.39 -49.27
N VAL A 474 -33.10 -15.31 -48.46
CA VAL A 474 -33.78 -15.83 -47.24
C VAL A 474 -33.25 -15.10 -46.01
N GLU A 475 -34.12 -14.36 -45.32
CA GLU A 475 -33.75 -13.65 -44.06
C GLU A 475 -33.84 -14.56 -42.83
N LYS A 476 -34.65 -15.60 -42.85
CA LYS A 476 -34.88 -16.54 -41.74
C LYS A 476 -35.37 -17.90 -42.25
N MET A 477 -34.95 -18.95 -41.53
CA MET A 477 -35.32 -20.32 -41.78
C MET A 477 -35.88 -20.96 -40.50
N SER A 478 -36.88 -21.83 -40.63
CA SER A 478 -37.45 -22.54 -39.49
C SER A 478 -36.53 -23.68 -39.02
N PHE A 479 -36.48 -23.93 -37.73
CA PHE A 479 -35.75 -25.06 -37.17
C PHE A 479 -36.19 -26.39 -37.73
N ASP A 480 -37.49 -26.57 -38.00
CA ASP A 480 -38.06 -27.79 -38.59
C ASP A 480 -37.55 -28.07 -40.01
N GLU A 481 -37.08 -27.07 -40.73
CA GLU A 481 -36.48 -27.24 -42.06
C GLU A 481 -35.04 -27.79 -42.02
N ILE A 482 -34.38 -27.63 -40.84
CA ILE A 482 -32.99 -28.02 -40.66
C ILE A 482 -32.90 -29.37 -39.92
N ILE A 483 -33.75 -29.57 -38.89
CA ILE A 483 -33.77 -30.82 -38.14
C ILE A 483 -34.21 -31.98 -39.01
N GLY A 484 -33.50 -33.11 -38.88
CA GLY A 484 -33.72 -34.29 -39.70
C GLY A 484 -33.01 -34.29 -41.04
N THR A 485 -32.25 -33.21 -41.37
CA THR A 485 -31.40 -33.19 -42.57
C THR A 485 -30.40 -34.32 -42.51
N GLN A 486 -30.39 -35.13 -43.58
CA GLN A 486 -29.49 -36.27 -43.74
C GLN A 486 -28.41 -35.99 -44.77
N MET A 487 -27.21 -36.45 -44.49
CA MET A 487 -26.09 -36.46 -45.41
C MET A 487 -25.35 -37.80 -45.33
N ARG A 488 -24.67 -38.15 -46.39
CA ARG A 488 -23.90 -39.41 -46.49
C ARG A 488 -22.41 -39.09 -46.33
N LEU A 489 -21.75 -39.79 -45.45
CA LEU A 489 -20.31 -39.83 -45.35
C LEU A 489 -19.77 -40.89 -46.28
N ILE A 490 -18.95 -40.48 -47.25
CA ILE A 490 -18.43 -41.31 -48.33
C ILE A 490 -17.00 -41.75 -48.00
N SER A 491 -16.66 -43.01 -48.18
CA SER A 491 -15.29 -43.52 -47.98
C SER A 491 -14.32 -42.94 -49.04
N ASN A 492 -13.04 -42.81 -48.64
CA ASN A 492 -12.02 -42.29 -49.59
C ASN A 492 -11.95 -43.03 -50.93
N ASP A 493 -12.03 -44.34 -50.86
CA ASP A 493 -11.95 -45.17 -52.10
C ASP A 493 -13.15 -44.97 -53.06
N GLN A 494 -14.25 -44.43 -52.59
CA GLN A 494 -15.39 -44.04 -53.41
C GLN A 494 -15.37 -42.56 -53.82
N TYR A 495 -14.77 -41.71 -52.94
CA TYR A 495 -14.74 -40.27 -53.19
C TYR A 495 -13.61 -39.88 -54.16
N TYR A 496 -12.41 -40.48 -54.01
CA TYR A 496 -11.24 -40.16 -54.82
C TYR A 496 -11.09 -41.18 -55.99
N ALA A 497 -11.00 -40.65 -57.16
CA ALA A 497 -10.71 -41.46 -58.37
C ALA A 497 -9.22 -41.32 -58.74
N LYS A 498 -8.55 -42.46 -58.98
CA LYS A 498 -7.17 -42.48 -59.49
C LYS A 498 -7.12 -42.19 -60.97
N THR A 499 -6.30 -41.24 -61.39
CA THR A 499 -6.08 -40.85 -62.72
C THR A 499 -5.10 -41.80 -63.48
N GLU A 500 -5.01 -41.71 -64.75
CA GLU A 500 -4.02 -42.47 -65.58
C GLU A 500 -2.56 -42.06 -65.25
N TYR A 501 -2.37 -40.86 -64.67
CA TYR A 501 -1.06 -40.34 -64.23
C TYR A 501 -0.68 -40.74 -62.83
N GLY A 502 -1.53 -41.49 -62.14
CA GLY A 502 -1.28 -41.93 -60.72
C GLY A 502 -1.66 -40.93 -59.64
N THR A 503 -2.18 -39.76 -60.04
CA THR A 503 -2.74 -38.77 -59.09
C THR A 503 -4.18 -39.12 -58.71
N PHE A 504 -4.66 -38.55 -57.59
CA PHE A 504 -6.04 -38.70 -57.15
C PHE A 504 -6.82 -37.40 -57.37
N VAL A 505 -8.08 -37.51 -57.78
CA VAL A 505 -8.99 -36.38 -57.92
C VAL A 505 -10.35 -36.73 -57.34
N PRO A 506 -11.10 -35.75 -56.75
CA PRO A 506 -12.48 -36.03 -56.34
C PRO A 506 -13.33 -36.48 -57.47
N GLY A 507 -14.09 -37.54 -57.28
CA GLY A 507 -15.06 -38.04 -58.25
C GLY A 507 -16.24 -37.07 -58.43
N THR A 508 -16.95 -37.17 -59.53
CA THR A 508 -18.07 -36.27 -59.88
C THR A 508 -19.44 -36.94 -59.85
N ASP A 509 -19.48 -38.26 -59.72
CA ASP A 509 -20.74 -39.03 -59.65
C ASP A 509 -21.26 -39.16 -58.25
N TYR A 510 -21.79 -38.02 -57.69
CA TYR A 510 -22.34 -37.97 -56.36
C TYR A 510 -23.57 -38.85 -56.19
N ASP A 511 -24.31 -39.19 -57.18
CA ASP A 511 -25.47 -40.09 -57.08
C ASP A 511 -25.03 -41.53 -56.83
N ALA A 512 -23.96 -41.99 -57.45
CA ALA A 512 -23.38 -43.31 -57.19
C ALA A 512 -22.77 -43.36 -55.76
N MET A 513 -22.05 -42.32 -55.38
CA MET A 513 -21.48 -42.19 -54.02
C MET A 513 -22.56 -42.23 -52.91
N TYR A 514 -23.65 -41.50 -53.14
CA TYR A 514 -24.75 -41.45 -52.14
C TYR A 514 -25.44 -42.79 -51.92
N LYS A 515 -25.53 -43.62 -53.00
CA LYS A 515 -26.15 -44.96 -52.99
C LYS A 515 -25.21 -46.08 -52.59
N ALA A 516 -23.97 -45.76 -52.33
CA ALA A 516 -22.98 -46.78 -51.98
C ALA A 516 -23.33 -47.47 -50.63
N ALA A 517 -23.10 -48.80 -50.60
CA ALA A 517 -23.54 -49.61 -49.47
C ALA A 517 -22.77 -49.36 -48.17
N ASP A 518 -21.53 -48.89 -48.32
CA ASP A 518 -20.64 -48.61 -47.18
C ASP A 518 -20.70 -47.15 -46.68
N SER A 519 -21.50 -46.29 -47.33
CA SER A 519 -21.70 -44.90 -46.85
C SER A 519 -22.52 -44.87 -45.57
N LEU A 520 -22.12 -43.98 -44.63
CA LEU A 520 -22.81 -43.75 -43.37
C LEU A 520 -23.78 -42.57 -43.47
N THR A 521 -24.96 -42.73 -42.85
CA THR A 521 -25.92 -41.61 -42.73
C THR A 521 -25.65 -40.81 -41.49
N LEU A 522 -25.35 -39.50 -41.69
CA LEU A 522 -25.29 -38.51 -40.61
C LEU A 522 -26.60 -37.73 -40.59
N THR A 523 -27.12 -37.38 -39.40
CA THR A 523 -28.40 -36.69 -39.25
C THR A 523 -28.26 -35.54 -38.31
N ILE A 524 -28.78 -34.35 -38.66
CA ILE A 524 -28.89 -33.21 -37.75
C ILE A 524 -30.08 -33.49 -36.84
N THR A 525 -29.82 -33.78 -35.54
CA THR A 525 -30.84 -34.19 -34.57
C THR A 525 -31.36 -33.04 -33.71
N GLY A 526 -30.60 -31.96 -33.59
CA GLY A 526 -31.00 -30.84 -32.75
C GLY A 526 -30.33 -29.52 -33.12
N ILE A 527 -30.87 -28.45 -32.61
CA ILE A 527 -30.32 -27.09 -32.65
C ILE A 527 -30.10 -26.63 -31.24
N ILE A 528 -28.88 -26.17 -30.96
CA ILE A 528 -28.41 -25.75 -29.66
C ILE A 528 -27.90 -24.31 -29.70
N ARG A 529 -27.93 -23.65 -28.56
CA ARG A 529 -27.41 -22.29 -28.33
C ARG A 529 -26.64 -22.27 -27.01
N ILE A 530 -25.67 -21.39 -26.88
CA ILE A 530 -24.99 -21.18 -25.58
C ILE A 530 -26.01 -20.90 -24.48
N ASP A 531 -25.82 -21.52 -23.31
CA ASP A 531 -26.64 -21.26 -22.12
C ASP A 531 -26.48 -19.78 -21.73
N PRO A 532 -27.57 -19.02 -21.48
CA PRO A 532 -27.49 -17.62 -21.06
C PRO A 532 -26.66 -17.34 -19.81
N ASP A 533 -26.52 -18.34 -18.94
CA ASP A 533 -25.72 -18.23 -17.72
C ASP A 533 -24.22 -18.45 -17.95
N ASN A 534 -23.80 -18.83 -19.19
CA ASN A 534 -22.43 -19.03 -19.59
C ASN A 534 -21.92 -17.82 -20.38
N ASP A 535 -20.83 -17.19 -19.89
CA ASP A 535 -20.23 -16.00 -20.51
C ASP A 535 -19.42 -16.29 -21.77
N LEU A 536 -19.07 -17.57 -22.02
CA LEU A 536 -18.12 -17.97 -23.06
C LEU A 536 -18.67 -19.07 -23.97
N ALA A 537 -18.64 -18.78 -25.29
CA ALA A 537 -18.86 -19.78 -26.31
C ALA A 537 -17.58 -20.61 -26.54
N LEU A 538 -17.53 -21.82 -25.98
CA LEU A 538 -16.37 -22.72 -26.07
C LEU A 538 -16.27 -23.40 -27.48
N LEU A 539 -17.39 -23.51 -28.18
CA LEU A 539 -17.48 -24.04 -29.55
C LEU A 539 -17.94 -22.94 -30.51
N GLY A 540 -17.46 -22.97 -31.71
CA GLY A 540 -17.90 -22.05 -32.77
C GLY A 540 -19.25 -22.45 -33.36
N SER A 541 -20.03 -21.45 -33.80
CA SER A 541 -21.31 -21.67 -34.50
C SER A 541 -21.12 -22.53 -35.74
N GLY A 542 -22.03 -23.49 -35.95
CA GLY A 542 -21.98 -24.43 -37.07
C GLY A 542 -22.39 -25.83 -36.66
N ILE A 543 -21.98 -26.82 -37.46
CA ILE A 543 -22.22 -28.24 -37.19
C ILE A 543 -21.27 -28.76 -36.13
N ILE A 544 -21.84 -29.33 -35.07
CA ILE A 544 -21.13 -29.93 -33.97
C ILE A 544 -21.33 -31.44 -33.98
N TYR A 545 -20.24 -32.19 -33.82
CA TYR A 545 -20.21 -33.64 -33.91
C TYR A 545 -19.33 -34.25 -32.79
N SER A 546 -19.47 -35.56 -32.58
CA SER A 546 -18.68 -36.32 -31.59
C SER A 546 -17.30 -36.70 -32.15
N ASP A 547 -16.22 -36.64 -31.33
CA ASP A 547 -14.91 -37.19 -31.71
C ASP A 547 -14.97 -38.66 -32.10
N LYS A 548 -15.95 -39.42 -31.60
CA LYS A 548 -16.20 -40.79 -32.03
C LYS A 548 -16.47 -40.88 -33.52
N LEU A 549 -17.13 -39.87 -34.12
CA LEU A 549 -17.32 -39.79 -35.55
C LEU A 549 -15.97 -39.59 -36.28
N SER A 550 -15.09 -38.73 -35.79
CA SER A 550 -13.74 -38.56 -36.36
C SER A 550 -12.95 -39.86 -36.34
N LYS A 551 -12.97 -40.60 -35.22
CA LYS A 551 -12.33 -41.92 -35.11
C LYS A 551 -12.89 -42.91 -36.10
N LEU A 552 -14.21 -42.96 -36.25
CA LEU A 552 -14.87 -43.82 -37.25
C LEU A 552 -14.49 -43.50 -38.68
N VAL A 553 -14.32 -42.20 -39.02
CA VAL A 553 -13.83 -41.74 -40.32
C VAL A 553 -12.40 -42.21 -40.55
N ILE A 554 -11.53 -42.02 -39.59
CA ILE A 554 -10.12 -42.40 -39.64
C ILE A 554 -9.98 -43.91 -39.80
N ASP A 555 -10.66 -44.70 -38.95
CA ASP A 555 -10.62 -46.16 -39.00
C ASP A 555 -10.98 -46.70 -40.40
N ARG A 556 -11.92 -46.05 -41.09
CA ARG A 556 -12.31 -46.40 -42.46
C ARG A 556 -11.35 -45.89 -43.54
N ALA A 557 -10.59 -44.83 -43.25
CA ALA A 557 -9.69 -44.19 -44.19
C ALA A 557 -8.27 -44.78 -44.17
N LEU A 558 -7.84 -45.34 -43.02
CA LEU A 558 -6.46 -45.81 -42.82
C LEU A 558 -5.92 -46.74 -43.91
N ASP A 559 -6.78 -47.63 -44.40
CA ASP A 559 -6.45 -48.63 -45.42
C ASP A 559 -6.86 -48.22 -46.82
N SER A 560 -7.32 -47.00 -47.06
CA SER A 560 -7.73 -46.51 -48.35
C SER A 560 -6.55 -46.39 -49.36
N GLU A 561 -6.79 -46.50 -50.65
CA GLU A 561 -5.75 -46.45 -51.68
C GLU A 561 -5.02 -45.12 -51.70
N VAL A 562 -5.74 -44.00 -51.52
CA VAL A 562 -5.18 -42.66 -51.52
C VAL A 562 -4.26 -42.42 -50.31
N VAL A 563 -4.62 -42.93 -49.10
CA VAL A 563 -3.78 -42.84 -47.89
C VAL A 563 -2.50 -43.65 -48.05
N ARG A 564 -2.59 -44.89 -48.53
CA ARG A 564 -1.41 -45.70 -48.80
C ARG A 564 -0.48 -45.04 -49.85
N ALA A 565 -1.05 -44.47 -50.89
CA ALA A 565 -0.28 -43.81 -51.94
C ALA A 565 0.46 -42.58 -51.38
N GLN A 566 -0.18 -41.76 -50.46
CA GLN A 566 0.47 -40.61 -49.86
C GLN A 566 1.52 -41.02 -48.81
N LYS A 567 1.29 -42.10 -48.07
CA LYS A 567 2.29 -42.61 -47.11
C LYS A 567 3.57 -43.10 -47.82
N ASP A 568 3.44 -43.65 -49.00
CA ASP A 568 4.55 -44.15 -49.82
C ASP A 568 5.24 -43.08 -50.68
N SER A 569 4.68 -41.85 -50.73
CA SER A 569 5.17 -40.75 -51.57
C SER A 569 5.71 -39.58 -50.76
N THR A 570 6.76 -38.93 -51.23
CA THR A 570 7.27 -37.64 -50.76
C THR A 570 6.63 -36.46 -51.49
N THR A 571 5.91 -36.75 -52.61
CA THR A 571 5.14 -35.72 -53.33
C THR A 571 3.65 -35.84 -53.03
N SER A 572 2.92 -34.74 -53.22
CA SER A 572 1.47 -34.72 -53.11
C SER A 572 0.82 -35.66 -54.14
N VAL A 573 -0.02 -36.57 -53.67
CA VAL A 573 -0.80 -37.46 -54.57
C VAL A 573 -1.87 -36.69 -55.35
N PHE A 574 -2.12 -35.43 -55.09
CA PHE A 574 -3.07 -34.54 -55.73
C PHE A 574 -2.41 -33.65 -56.79
N THR A 575 -1.26 -33.00 -56.45
CA THR A 575 -0.60 -31.96 -57.29
C THR A 575 0.75 -32.41 -57.82
N MET A 576 1.34 -33.52 -57.38
CA MET A 576 2.70 -34.00 -57.69
C MET A 576 3.82 -33.03 -57.21
N GLU A 577 3.53 -32.01 -56.43
CA GLU A 577 4.52 -31.12 -55.83
C GLU A 577 5.25 -31.84 -54.71
N GLU A 578 6.54 -31.55 -54.55
CA GLU A 578 7.34 -32.08 -53.44
C GLU A 578 6.85 -31.47 -52.11
N LEU A 579 6.59 -32.31 -51.12
CA LEU A 579 6.10 -31.91 -49.80
C LEU A 579 7.26 -31.99 -48.79
N ASP A 580 7.38 -30.97 -47.96
CA ASP A 580 8.17 -31.09 -46.73
C ASP A 580 7.48 -32.10 -45.79
N GLU A 581 8.21 -32.57 -44.78
CA GLU A 581 7.71 -33.60 -43.86
C GLU A 581 6.44 -33.14 -43.10
N THR A 582 6.33 -31.85 -42.73
CA THR A 582 5.16 -31.31 -42.05
C THR A 582 3.94 -31.31 -42.95
N SER A 583 4.10 -30.80 -44.17
CA SER A 583 3.03 -30.78 -45.19
C SER A 583 2.60 -32.20 -45.59
N ARG A 584 3.54 -33.14 -45.66
CA ARG A 584 3.28 -34.54 -45.91
C ARG A 584 2.42 -35.18 -44.80
N GLN A 585 2.81 -34.96 -43.51
CA GLN A 585 2.05 -35.45 -42.37
C GLN A 585 0.65 -34.83 -42.31
N MET A 586 0.53 -33.52 -42.56
CA MET A 586 -0.76 -32.83 -42.60
C MET A 586 -1.67 -33.40 -43.72
N THR A 587 -1.09 -33.71 -44.89
CA THR A 587 -1.85 -34.32 -46.00
C THR A 587 -2.31 -35.71 -45.62
N ILE A 588 -1.46 -36.53 -45.02
CA ILE A 588 -1.83 -37.88 -44.53
C ILE A 588 -2.95 -37.76 -43.49
N ALA A 589 -2.81 -36.87 -42.52
CA ALA A 589 -3.83 -36.67 -41.48
C ALA A 589 -5.17 -36.20 -42.08
N SER A 590 -5.15 -35.24 -43.01
CA SER A 590 -6.37 -34.76 -43.71
C SER A 590 -7.12 -35.83 -44.47
N LEU A 591 -6.42 -36.83 -44.96
CA LEU A 591 -6.98 -38.02 -45.60
C LEU A 591 -7.46 -39.09 -44.60
N GLY A 592 -7.27 -38.89 -43.28
CA GLY A 592 -7.57 -39.85 -42.25
C GLY A 592 -6.52 -40.96 -42.13
N GLY A 593 -5.28 -40.72 -42.55
CA GLY A 593 -4.18 -41.68 -42.48
C GLY A 593 -3.42 -41.67 -41.14
N ASP A 594 -3.82 -40.84 -40.21
CA ASP A 594 -3.22 -40.71 -38.87
C ASP A 594 -4.30 -40.65 -37.78
N GLU A 595 -4.16 -41.51 -36.77
CA GLU A 595 -5.08 -41.57 -35.61
C GLU A 595 -4.76 -40.52 -34.56
N THR A 596 -3.58 -39.90 -34.65
CA THR A 596 -3.09 -38.96 -33.62
C THR A 596 -3.86 -37.64 -33.69
N PRO A 597 -4.40 -37.13 -32.60
CA PRO A 597 -5.04 -35.83 -32.61
C PRO A 597 -4.01 -34.73 -32.88
N TYR A 598 -4.39 -33.71 -33.65
CA TYR A 598 -3.55 -32.53 -33.86
C TYR A 598 -3.49 -31.63 -32.60
N MET A 599 -4.60 -31.60 -31.87
CA MET A 599 -4.69 -30.85 -30.60
C MET A 599 -5.56 -31.60 -29.58
N LEU A 600 -5.16 -31.50 -28.34
CA LEU A 600 -5.90 -31.91 -27.16
C LEU A 600 -6.31 -30.69 -26.35
N MET A 601 -7.53 -30.68 -25.87
CA MET A 601 -8.09 -29.62 -25.04
C MET A 601 -8.61 -30.24 -23.74
N LEU A 602 -7.96 -29.86 -22.61
CA LEU A 602 -8.31 -30.36 -21.28
C LEU A 602 -9.19 -29.34 -20.57
N TYR A 603 -10.44 -29.70 -20.30
CA TYR A 603 -11.39 -28.82 -19.63
C TYR A 603 -11.32 -29.05 -18.11
N PRO A 604 -10.82 -28.11 -17.31
CA PRO A 604 -10.76 -28.24 -15.86
C PRO A 604 -12.16 -28.20 -15.27
N LYS A 605 -12.31 -28.76 -14.06
CA LYS A 605 -13.60 -28.76 -13.36
C LYS A 605 -13.88 -27.39 -12.73
N ASP A 606 -12.83 -26.76 -12.21
CA ASP A 606 -12.81 -25.43 -11.62
C ASP A 606 -11.42 -24.80 -11.78
N PHE A 607 -11.24 -23.57 -11.29
CA PHE A 607 -9.98 -22.84 -11.40
C PHE A 607 -8.83 -23.52 -10.66
N ASP A 608 -9.07 -24.09 -9.49
CA ASP A 608 -8.03 -24.77 -8.69
C ASP A 608 -7.57 -26.07 -9.34
N SER A 609 -8.44 -26.74 -10.09
CA SER A 609 -8.14 -27.97 -10.85
C SER A 609 -7.17 -27.73 -12.01
N LYS A 610 -7.02 -26.48 -12.51
CA LYS A 610 -6.03 -26.14 -13.55
C LYS A 610 -4.62 -26.39 -13.10
N ASP A 611 -4.29 -25.98 -11.87
CA ASP A 611 -2.94 -26.20 -11.31
C ASP A 611 -2.62 -27.69 -11.20
N ALA A 612 -3.61 -28.50 -10.81
CA ALA A 612 -3.46 -29.94 -10.74
C ALA A 612 -3.25 -30.59 -12.13
N ILE A 613 -3.91 -30.07 -13.18
CA ILE A 613 -3.74 -30.53 -14.57
C ILE A 613 -2.34 -30.13 -15.08
N THR A 614 -1.90 -28.90 -14.84
CA THR A 614 -0.57 -28.44 -15.27
C THR A 614 0.53 -29.23 -14.54
N GLU A 615 0.40 -29.47 -13.24
CA GLU A 615 1.35 -30.32 -12.48
C GLU A 615 1.38 -31.76 -13.02
N TYR A 616 0.24 -32.30 -13.42
CA TYR A 616 0.14 -33.63 -14.06
C TYR A 616 0.89 -33.66 -15.41
N LEU A 617 0.74 -32.62 -16.24
CA LEU A 617 1.44 -32.53 -17.52
C LEU A 617 2.95 -32.31 -17.33
N ASP A 618 3.36 -31.51 -16.34
CA ASP A 618 4.77 -31.28 -15.98
C ASP A 618 5.43 -32.56 -15.46
N ALA A 619 4.68 -33.41 -14.77
CA ALA A 619 5.18 -34.72 -14.34
C ALA A 619 5.55 -35.62 -15.53
N TRP A 620 4.81 -35.55 -16.65
CA TRP A 620 5.17 -36.26 -17.89
C TRP A 620 6.50 -35.77 -18.47
N ASN A 621 6.79 -34.49 -18.35
CA ASN A 621 8.00 -33.84 -18.86
C ASN A 621 9.25 -34.12 -18.00
N THR A 622 9.07 -34.62 -16.78
CA THR A 622 10.19 -34.84 -15.86
C THR A 622 11.20 -35.86 -16.42
N GLY A 623 12.44 -35.42 -16.64
CA GLY A 623 13.55 -36.25 -17.12
C GLY A 623 13.59 -36.48 -18.63
N LYS A 624 12.78 -35.76 -19.41
CA LYS A 624 12.81 -35.77 -20.88
C LYS A 624 13.81 -34.77 -21.45
N SER A 625 14.20 -34.95 -22.71
CA SER A 625 14.98 -33.97 -23.45
C SER A 625 14.11 -32.78 -23.85
N GLU A 626 14.73 -31.65 -24.18
CA GLU A 626 14.02 -30.45 -24.62
C GLU A 626 13.15 -30.71 -25.89
N GLU A 627 13.63 -31.56 -26.79
CA GLU A 627 12.89 -31.96 -28.00
C GLU A 627 11.69 -32.89 -27.75
N ASP A 628 11.72 -33.66 -26.63
CA ASP A 628 10.65 -34.59 -26.25
C ASP A 628 9.70 -34.04 -25.20
N THR A 629 9.97 -32.81 -24.74
CA THR A 629 9.11 -32.09 -23.77
C THR A 629 7.81 -31.69 -24.46
N ILE A 630 6.70 -31.93 -23.81
CA ILE A 630 5.37 -31.48 -24.27
C ILE A 630 5.10 -30.07 -23.72
N ILE A 631 4.89 -29.14 -24.65
CA ILE A 631 4.53 -27.76 -24.31
C ILE A 631 3.03 -27.58 -24.47
N TYR A 632 2.40 -27.02 -23.47
CA TYR A 632 0.98 -26.72 -23.47
C TYR A 632 0.74 -25.21 -23.27
N THR A 633 -0.44 -24.76 -23.72
CA THR A 633 -0.86 -23.35 -23.58
C THR A 633 -2.06 -23.26 -22.65
N ASP A 634 -1.88 -22.56 -21.52
CA ASP A 634 -3.00 -22.11 -20.68
C ASP A 634 -3.30 -20.64 -21.03
N LEU A 635 -4.32 -20.45 -21.87
CA LEU A 635 -4.75 -19.12 -22.28
C LEU A 635 -5.27 -18.29 -21.09
N ALA A 636 -5.95 -18.95 -20.14
CA ALA A 636 -6.46 -18.30 -18.95
C ALA A 636 -5.35 -17.77 -18.05
N ALA A 637 -4.31 -18.58 -17.81
CA ALA A 637 -3.14 -18.14 -17.05
C ALA A 637 -2.42 -16.97 -17.74
N SER A 638 -2.31 -17.00 -19.06
CA SER A 638 -1.71 -15.93 -19.86
C SER A 638 -2.49 -14.62 -19.75
N ILE A 639 -3.81 -14.65 -19.89
CA ILE A 639 -4.70 -13.48 -19.71
C ILE A 639 -4.62 -12.98 -18.26
N SER A 640 -4.64 -13.89 -17.28
CA SER A 640 -4.52 -13.56 -15.86
C SER A 640 -3.22 -12.84 -15.56
N SER A 641 -2.07 -13.37 -16.01
CA SER A 641 -0.75 -12.78 -15.79
C SER A 641 -0.63 -11.39 -16.41
N MET A 642 -1.12 -11.23 -17.64
CA MET A 642 -1.14 -9.93 -18.33
C MET A 642 -2.00 -8.90 -17.59
N THR A 643 -3.20 -9.31 -17.16
CA THR A 643 -4.11 -8.44 -16.41
C THR A 643 -3.51 -8.05 -15.07
N LYS A 644 -2.91 -8.99 -14.32
CA LYS A 644 -2.17 -8.72 -13.07
C LYS A 644 -0.99 -7.79 -13.32
N GLY A 645 -0.26 -7.95 -14.40
CA GLY A 645 0.85 -7.07 -14.80
C GLY A 645 0.38 -5.61 -14.99
N ILE A 646 -0.70 -5.40 -15.74
CA ILE A 646 -1.30 -4.08 -15.96
C ILE A 646 -1.76 -3.47 -14.64
N MET A 647 -2.48 -4.24 -13.81
CA MET A 647 -2.97 -3.77 -12.52
C MET A 647 -1.83 -3.40 -11.57
N ASN A 648 -0.75 -4.18 -11.53
CA ASN A 648 0.43 -3.86 -10.74
C ASN A 648 1.10 -2.56 -11.22
N ALA A 649 1.21 -2.34 -12.53
CA ALA A 649 1.75 -1.12 -13.10
C ALA A 649 0.90 0.11 -12.73
N ILE A 650 -0.42 0.03 -12.86
CA ILE A 650 -1.35 1.08 -12.47
C ILE A 650 -1.23 1.35 -10.97
N THR A 651 -1.24 0.31 -10.14
CA THR A 651 -1.11 0.43 -8.68
C THR A 651 0.21 1.07 -8.29
N MET A 652 1.33 0.73 -8.95
CA MET A 652 2.64 1.34 -8.70
C MET A 652 2.63 2.84 -9.00
N VAL A 653 2.03 3.27 -10.10
CA VAL A 653 1.88 4.69 -10.46
C VAL A 653 1.02 5.42 -9.41
N LEU A 654 -0.10 4.83 -9.01
CA LEU A 654 -0.97 5.41 -7.99
C LEU A 654 -0.27 5.52 -6.63
N ILE A 655 0.52 4.51 -6.23
CA ILE A 655 1.34 4.55 -5.00
C ILE A 655 2.41 5.65 -5.10
N ALA A 656 3.01 5.88 -6.25
CA ALA A 656 3.96 6.96 -6.45
C ALA A 656 3.30 8.35 -6.24
N PHE A 657 2.11 8.60 -6.81
CA PHE A 657 1.34 9.82 -6.54
C PHE A 657 0.95 9.96 -5.07
N ALA A 658 0.54 8.87 -4.44
CA ALA A 658 0.25 8.84 -3.01
C ALA A 658 1.49 9.14 -2.16
N GLY A 659 2.68 8.68 -2.58
CA GLY A 659 3.96 9.00 -1.97
C GLY A 659 4.26 10.49 -1.99
N ILE A 660 4.01 11.17 -3.11
CA ILE A 660 4.14 12.63 -3.23
C ILE A 660 3.20 13.32 -2.23
N SER A 661 1.95 12.88 -2.13
CA SER A 661 0.99 13.43 -1.17
C SER A 661 1.44 13.26 0.29
N LEU A 662 2.07 12.11 0.63
CA LEU A 662 2.68 11.90 1.95
C LEU A 662 3.83 12.86 2.24
N VAL A 663 4.69 13.12 1.26
CA VAL A 663 5.81 14.08 1.42
C VAL A 663 5.25 15.48 1.68
N VAL A 664 4.24 15.91 0.93
CA VAL A 664 3.59 17.20 1.15
C VAL A 664 2.96 17.25 2.56
N SER A 665 2.28 16.19 2.98
CA SER A 665 1.72 16.07 4.34
C SER A 665 2.82 16.17 5.41
N LEU A 666 3.96 15.51 5.23
CA LEU A 666 5.10 15.58 6.15
C LEU A 666 5.65 16.99 6.28
N ILE A 667 5.82 17.71 5.15
CA ILE A 667 6.27 19.11 5.15
C ILE A 667 5.26 19.99 5.89
N MET A 668 3.97 19.81 5.62
CA MET A 668 2.91 20.58 6.30
C MET A 668 2.92 20.34 7.82
N ILE A 669 3.06 19.09 8.27
CA ILE A 669 3.19 18.75 9.68
C ILE A 669 4.40 19.43 10.30
N CYS A 670 5.54 19.43 9.62
CA CYS A 670 6.77 20.10 10.07
C CYS A 670 6.54 21.61 10.26
N ILE A 671 5.91 22.28 9.31
CA ILE A 671 5.61 23.72 9.37
C ILE A 671 4.65 24.03 10.52
N ILE A 672 3.55 23.28 10.66
CA ILE A 672 2.54 23.52 11.71
C ILE A 672 3.14 23.24 13.08
N THR A 673 3.95 22.19 13.23
CA THR A 673 4.64 21.90 14.51
C THR A 673 5.64 23.00 14.82
N TYR A 674 6.38 23.51 13.83
CA TYR A 674 7.33 24.61 14.00
C TYR A 674 6.64 25.89 14.49
N THR A 675 5.52 26.29 13.86
CA THR A 675 4.74 27.45 14.30
C THR A 675 4.17 27.25 15.71
N SER A 676 3.70 26.05 16.04
CA SER A 676 3.25 25.71 17.41
C SER A 676 4.36 25.85 18.44
N VAL A 677 5.60 25.47 18.10
CA VAL A 677 6.78 25.65 18.97
C VAL A 677 7.08 27.13 19.18
N LEU A 678 7.02 27.95 18.12
CA LEU A 678 7.25 29.40 18.24
C LEU A 678 6.28 30.08 19.18
N GLU A 679 4.98 29.77 19.07
CA GLU A 679 3.94 30.32 19.95
C GLU A 679 4.10 29.90 21.43
N ARG A 680 4.74 28.76 21.69
CA ARG A 680 4.94 28.21 23.03
C ARG A 680 6.34 28.46 23.59
N THR A 681 7.13 29.36 22.95
CA THR A 681 8.50 29.65 23.38
C THR A 681 8.57 30.02 24.86
N LYS A 682 7.63 30.84 25.37
CA LYS A 682 7.57 31.22 26.78
C LYS A 682 7.28 30.04 27.73
N GLU A 683 6.38 29.11 27.34
CA GLU A 683 6.11 27.87 28.11
C GLU A 683 7.36 26.99 28.17
N ILE A 684 8.09 26.86 27.05
CA ILE A 684 9.36 26.12 26.99
C ILE A 684 10.39 26.77 27.91
N GLY A 685 10.47 28.10 27.94
CA GLY A 685 11.33 28.87 28.85
C GLY A 685 11.04 28.55 30.30
N VAL A 686 9.77 28.57 30.73
CA VAL A 686 9.33 28.21 32.08
C VAL A 686 9.73 26.78 32.44
N LEU A 687 9.46 25.80 31.58
CA LEU A 687 9.85 24.41 31.82
C LEU A 687 11.37 24.24 31.97
N ARG A 688 12.15 24.91 31.13
CA ARG A 688 13.62 24.91 31.22
C ARG A 688 14.13 25.55 32.49
N ALA A 689 13.53 26.68 32.92
CA ALA A 689 13.87 27.36 34.17
C ALA A 689 13.57 26.49 35.40
N LEU A 690 12.50 25.69 35.35
CA LEU A 690 12.16 24.71 36.40
C LEU A 690 13.02 23.44 36.37
N GLY A 691 14.02 23.36 35.46
CA GLY A 691 14.95 22.24 35.35
C GLY A 691 14.54 21.10 34.44
N ALA A 692 13.62 21.32 33.48
CA ALA A 692 13.32 20.35 32.45
C ALA A 692 14.55 20.14 31.54
N ARG A 693 14.91 18.87 31.29
CA ARG A 693 15.99 18.52 30.38
C ARG A 693 15.58 18.76 28.90
N LYS A 694 16.56 19.01 28.04
CA LYS A 694 16.34 19.10 26.59
C LYS A 694 15.52 17.91 26.07
N LYS A 695 15.84 16.69 26.54
CA LYS A 695 15.11 15.47 26.19
C LYS A 695 13.64 15.46 26.67
N ASP A 696 13.35 16.07 27.81
CA ASP A 696 11.98 16.10 28.34
C ASP A 696 11.11 17.05 27.51
N ILE A 697 11.65 18.18 27.06
CA ILE A 697 10.98 19.08 26.11
C ILE A 697 10.70 18.35 24.79
N THR A 698 11.71 17.70 24.19
CA THR A 698 11.51 16.91 22.97
C THR A 698 10.44 15.86 23.14
N ARG A 699 10.43 15.11 24.28
CA ARG A 699 9.40 14.09 24.58
C ARG A 699 7.98 14.64 24.65
N VAL A 700 7.79 15.85 25.16
CA VAL A 700 6.46 16.48 25.22
C VAL A 700 5.94 16.75 23.80
N PHE A 701 6.79 17.28 22.90
CA PHE A 701 6.40 17.53 21.52
C PHE A 701 6.26 16.22 20.70
N ASP A 702 7.15 15.24 20.90
CA ASP A 702 7.03 13.92 20.28
C ASP A 702 5.73 13.21 20.72
N ALA A 703 5.32 13.35 21.98
CA ALA A 703 4.05 12.85 22.47
C ALA A 703 2.85 13.56 21.84
N GLU A 704 2.94 14.89 21.66
CA GLU A 704 1.91 15.67 20.96
C GLU A 704 1.75 15.23 19.50
N THR A 705 2.87 15.05 18.78
CA THR A 705 2.86 14.56 17.38
C THR A 705 2.41 13.12 17.28
N CYS A 706 2.70 12.26 18.25
CA CYS A 706 2.18 10.89 18.33
C CYS A 706 0.64 10.89 18.41
N ILE A 707 0.06 11.69 19.32
CA ILE A 707 -1.41 11.80 19.46
C ILE A 707 -2.03 12.34 18.16
N LEU A 708 -1.42 13.38 17.58
CA LEU A 708 -1.87 13.95 16.31
C LEU A 708 -1.80 12.93 15.17
N GLY A 709 -0.75 12.11 15.11
CA GLY A 709 -0.56 11.07 14.10
C GLY A 709 -1.63 9.98 14.18
N VAL A 710 -1.91 9.48 15.38
CA VAL A 710 -3.01 8.51 15.59
C VAL A 710 -4.35 9.12 15.20
N PHE A 711 -4.61 10.35 15.63
CA PHE A 711 -5.89 11.02 15.33
C PHE A 711 -6.04 11.32 13.84
N SER A 712 -5.01 11.84 13.15
CA SER A 712 -5.04 12.11 11.71
C SER A 712 -5.14 10.83 10.89
N GLY A 713 -4.42 9.77 11.28
CA GLY A 713 -4.52 8.46 10.63
C GLY A 713 -5.92 7.85 10.75
N THR A 714 -6.48 7.87 11.95
CA THR A 714 -7.85 7.37 12.20
C THR A 714 -8.88 8.22 11.43
N LEU A 715 -8.75 9.54 11.45
CA LEU A 715 -9.63 10.45 10.72
C LEU A 715 -9.54 10.19 9.20
N GLY A 716 -8.32 10.02 8.67
CA GLY A 716 -8.09 9.72 7.26
C GLY A 716 -8.73 8.42 6.82
N VAL A 717 -8.54 7.36 7.60
CA VAL A 717 -9.15 6.04 7.36
C VAL A 717 -10.67 6.10 7.40
N VAL A 718 -11.26 6.79 8.39
CA VAL A 718 -12.73 6.94 8.50
C VAL A 718 -13.30 7.71 7.32
N ILE A 719 -12.65 8.83 6.92
CA ILE A 719 -13.11 9.61 5.76
C ILE A 719 -12.98 8.78 4.47
N ALA A 720 -11.88 8.05 4.29
CA ALA A 720 -11.70 7.18 3.14
C ALA A 720 -12.75 6.08 3.10
N TRP A 721 -13.02 5.42 4.24
CA TRP A 721 -14.07 4.41 4.35
C TRP A 721 -15.46 4.97 4.02
N LEU A 722 -15.80 6.16 4.52
CA LEU A 722 -17.03 6.84 4.13
C LEU A 722 -17.05 7.20 2.63
N GLY A 723 -15.89 7.50 2.05
CA GLY A 723 -15.73 7.79 0.62
C GLY A 723 -15.93 6.56 -0.28
N THR A 724 -15.74 5.33 0.23
CA THR A 724 -15.96 4.12 -0.58
C THR A 724 -17.43 3.92 -0.97
N PHE A 725 -18.38 4.37 -0.15
CA PHE A 725 -19.82 4.24 -0.47
C PHE A 725 -20.24 4.97 -1.75
N PRO A 726 -20.01 6.30 -1.89
CA PRO A 726 -20.35 6.99 -3.14
C PRO A 726 -19.51 6.50 -4.33
N ILE A 727 -18.27 6.09 -4.12
CA ILE A 727 -17.42 5.53 -5.18
C ILE A 727 -18.03 4.23 -5.70
N ASN A 728 -18.42 3.30 -4.83
CA ASN A 728 -19.08 2.06 -5.21
C ASN A 728 -20.37 2.31 -5.99
N SER A 729 -21.22 3.25 -5.52
CA SER A 729 -22.45 3.59 -6.24
C SER A 729 -22.20 4.19 -7.64
N ILE A 730 -21.13 4.97 -7.82
CA ILE A 730 -20.76 5.51 -9.13
C ILE A 730 -20.26 4.39 -10.04
N ILE A 731 -19.39 3.51 -9.54
CA ILE A 731 -18.84 2.39 -10.31
C ILE A 731 -19.96 1.42 -10.71
N GLU A 732 -20.83 1.03 -9.78
CA GLU A 732 -21.98 0.15 -10.03
C GLU A 732 -22.88 0.70 -11.14
N ASN A 733 -23.19 2.00 -11.11
CA ASN A 733 -23.99 2.64 -12.16
C ASN A 733 -23.30 2.72 -13.54
N MET A 734 -21.96 2.62 -13.59
CA MET A 734 -21.21 2.73 -14.86
C MET A 734 -20.80 1.37 -15.42
N THR A 735 -20.66 0.35 -14.58
CA THR A 735 -20.01 -0.92 -14.96
C THR A 735 -20.75 -2.17 -14.48
N ASP A 736 -21.86 -2.01 -13.75
CA ASP A 736 -22.62 -3.07 -13.06
C ASP A 736 -21.79 -3.88 -12.03
N LEU A 737 -20.55 -3.46 -11.73
CA LEU A 737 -19.68 -4.11 -10.74
C LEU A 737 -19.99 -3.64 -9.33
N GLN A 738 -20.30 -4.56 -8.42
CA GLN A 738 -20.66 -4.25 -7.04
C GLN A 738 -19.44 -4.33 -6.10
N ASN A 739 -19.40 -3.44 -5.09
CA ASN A 739 -18.41 -3.47 -4.00
C ASN A 739 -16.94 -3.41 -4.45
N VAL A 740 -16.64 -2.63 -5.50
CA VAL A 740 -15.28 -2.52 -6.06
C VAL A 740 -14.32 -1.80 -5.11
N ALA A 741 -14.77 -0.79 -4.36
CA ALA A 741 -13.93 -0.11 -3.37
C ALA A 741 -14.13 -0.72 -1.98
N THR A 742 -13.19 -1.55 -1.53
CA THR A 742 -13.23 -2.22 -0.21
C THR A 742 -11.97 -1.97 0.59
N LEU A 743 -12.09 -1.36 1.78
CA LEU A 743 -10.96 -1.10 2.66
C LEU A 743 -10.77 -2.24 3.65
N GLN A 744 -9.72 -3.02 3.50
CA GLN A 744 -9.38 -4.09 4.43
C GLN A 744 -8.91 -3.54 5.78
N ILE A 745 -9.28 -4.20 6.87
CA ILE A 745 -8.90 -3.82 8.26
C ILE A 745 -7.37 -3.79 8.42
N GLY A 746 -6.65 -4.71 7.80
CA GLY A 746 -5.19 -4.74 7.82
C GLY A 746 -4.58 -3.46 7.24
N HIS A 747 -5.06 -3.00 6.09
CA HIS A 747 -4.62 -1.74 5.46
C HIS A 747 -4.99 -0.53 6.33
N ALA A 748 -6.17 -0.51 6.95
CA ALA A 748 -6.59 0.56 7.85
C ALA A 748 -5.64 0.71 9.05
N VAL A 749 -5.28 -0.40 9.72
CA VAL A 749 -4.34 -0.41 10.85
C VAL A 749 -2.93 0.01 10.41
N LEU A 750 -2.46 -0.51 9.28
CA LEU A 750 -1.16 -0.13 8.70
C LEU A 750 -1.09 1.37 8.41
N LEU A 751 -2.13 1.96 7.82
CA LEU A 751 -2.17 3.38 7.48
C LEU A 751 -2.18 4.27 8.71
N VAL A 752 -2.87 3.89 9.80
CA VAL A 752 -2.80 4.60 11.09
C VAL A 752 -1.39 4.54 11.67
N ALA A 753 -0.72 3.40 11.60
CA ALA A 753 0.66 3.25 12.05
C ALA A 753 1.63 4.11 11.21
N VAL A 754 1.51 4.07 9.88
CA VAL A 754 2.32 4.90 8.96
C VAL A 754 2.09 6.39 9.22
N SER A 755 0.81 6.82 9.36
CA SER A 755 0.47 8.21 9.73
C SER A 755 1.17 8.63 11.03
N THR A 756 1.13 7.78 12.05
CA THR A 756 1.74 8.08 13.35
C THR A 756 3.26 8.22 13.23
N ILE A 757 3.92 7.31 12.54
CA ILE A 757 5.37 7.34 12.34
C ILE A 757 5.79 8.59 11.55
N LEU A 758 5.10 8.91 10.46
CA LEU A 758 5.39 10.08 9.62
C LEU A 758 5.17 11.38 10.39
N THR A 759 4.09 11.47 11.17
CA THR A 759 3.79 12.65 11.99
C THR A 759 4.85 12.84 13.07
N MET A 760 5.31 11.77 13.71
CA MET A 760 6.42 11.83 14.67
C MET A 760 7.74 12.25 14.01
N LEU A 761 8.06 11.73 12.84
CA LEU A 761 9.27 12.12 12.08
C LEU A 761 9.23 13.61 11.69
N GLY A 762 8.10 14.07 11.15
CA GLY A 762 7.90 15.47 10.76
C GLY A 762 7.96 16.43 11.96
N GLY A 763 7.44 16.02 13.11
CA GLY A 763 7.43 16.82 14.34
C GLY A 763 8.74 16.77 15.13
N HIS A 764 9.60 15.76 14.92
CA HIS A 764 10.83 15.59 15.69
C HIS A 764 11.86 16.72 15.47
N ILE A 765 11.98 17.21 14.24
CA ILE A 765 12.91 18.31 13.91
C ILE A 765 12.52 19.60 14.67
N PRO A 766 11.27 20.12 14.58
CA PRO A 766 10.84 21.25 15.38
C PRO A 766 10.94 21.00 16.89
N ALA A 767 10.62 19.81 17.39
CA ALA A 767 10.75 19.43 18.79
C ALA A 767 12.20 19.53 19.29
N LYS A 768 13.16 19.10 18.49
CA LYS A 768 14.59 19.23 18.81
C LYS A 768 15.06 20.68 18.77
N MET A 769 14.55 21.49 17.85
CA MET A 769 14.81 22.94 17.83
C MET A 769 14.24 23.63 19.08
N ALA A 770 13.00 23.29 19.48
CA ALA A 770 12.37 23.76 20.71
C ALA A 770 13.24 23.49 21.94
N SER A 771 13.76 22.27 22.06
CA SER A 771 14.57 21.83 23.20
C SER A 771 15.90 22.58 23.36
N ARG A 772 16.41 23.18 22.29
CA ARG A 772 17.67 23.94 22.25
C ARG A 772 17.50 25.42 22.55
N LYS A 773 16.27 25.92 22.66
CA LYS A 773 16.02 27.31 23.04
C LYS A 773 16.60 27.62 24.43
N ASP A 774 17.27 28.75 24.53
CA ASP A 774 17.80 29.26 25.79
C ASP A 774 16.65 29.69 26.70
N ALA A 775 16.71 29.31 28.00
CA ALA A 775 15.66 29.61 28.96
C ALA A 775 15.47 31.10 29.20
N VAL A 776 16.58 31.87 29.32
CA VAL A 776 16.54 33.31 29.59
C VAL A 776 15.96 34.06 28.39
N VAL A 777 16.40 33.72 27.18
CA VAL A 777 15.87 34.31 25.92
C VAL A 777 14.39 34.00 25.75
N ALA A 778 14.00 32.76 26.03
CA ALA A 778 12.60 32.29 25.89
C ALA A 778 11.65 32.95 26.89
N LEU A 779 12.14 33.32 28.11
CA LEU A 779 11.34 34.01 29.12
C LEU A 779 11.18 35.51 28.83
N ARG A 780 12.13 36.13 28.10
CA ARG A 780 12.11 37.54 27.72
C ARG A 780 11.34 37.84 26.42
N THR A 781 11.03 36.83 25.60
CA THR A 781 10.19 37.02 24.42
C THR A 781 8.77 37.37 24.85
N GLU A 782 8.30 38.56 24.43
CA GLU A 782 6.92 39.03 24.62
C GLU A 782 5.90 38.23 23.78
#